data_60df928389501b43e3589280ae2fc23f
#
_entry.id   60df928389501b43e3589280ae2fc23f
#
_cell.length_a   1.000
_cell.length_b   1.000
_cell.length_c   1.000
_cell.angle_alpha   90.00
_cell.angle_beta   90.00
_cell.angle_gamma   90.00
#
_symmetry.space_group_name_H-M   'P 1'
#
loop_
_entity.id
_entity.type
_entity.pdbx_description
1 polymer ?
#
loop_
_entity_poly.entity_id
_entity_poly.type
_entity_poly.pdbx_seq_one_letter_code
_entity_poly.pdbx_strand_id
1 'polypeptide(L)'
;MPLTKLNFKPGVNRETTSYSNEGGWFDSEKVRFRAGYPEKIGGWLRYSESAFLGDCRGLHPFVALDGTKYIGVGTHLKYYLNQGGSFNDITPIRLTTSAGDATFSATNGSSTLTVTENGHGAVVGDFVTFSGAATLGGLITADVLNQEYQIASIVNTNSYTIEAREVATISSITTTSGLNPTAVSANSSDTGNGGGSVVATYQTSTGLEVSIQGTGWGAGVYGRGTWNSNADVSLSTTSMRIWTHDNFGEDLIINVRDGIIGYYDTSGGLSNRAVLLKDVSGANTTPTIAKQVIVSDRDRHVIAFGCDPQTNIGTQDPLLIRFSSQESITDWESTATNTAGDLRIGSGSEIITAVETRREIIVFTDVSLHSMQFIGPPFTFGITAISENITIAGPLSPVAVEDAVFWMGVNEFYVYKGGVQRIPCSVKDFVFSDINREQLEKVTAGVNSSFAEIWWFYPSADSTENNKYVIYNYEQKIWYFGSLARTFWMDRGIYEFPIAAGTDHYLFNHENGFDDGSTVPASAISSHIESSQIDIGDGDRFLLLNKLVPDITFRNSPDSNPNAIFTLKTRNFPGGDYLQTNDSTISRTAQETTTVVEQYTNQANIRLRGRSFALRVSSTATETGWRLGSPRLEIRPDGRR
;
A
#
# COMPACT_ATOMS: atom_id res chain seq x y z
N MET A 1 7.69 -24.21 -46.04
CA MET A 1 6.46 -23.37 -45.99
C MET A 1 6.85 -21.97 -45.50
N PRO A 2 6.05 -20.96 -45.83
CA PRO A 2 6.35 -19.63 -45.31
C PRO A 2 6.21 -19.60 -43.78
N LEU A 3 7.06 -18.79 -43.14
CA LEU A 3 6.99 -18.51 -41.73
C LEU A 3 5.69 -17.73 -41.43
N THR A 4 4.95 -18.16 -40.44
CA THR A 4 3.75 -17.46 -39.97
C THR A 4 4.15 -16.45 -38.91
N LYS A 5 3.77 -15.18 -39.10
CA LYS A 5 3.97 -14.11 -38.13
C LYS A 5 2.92 -14.23 -37.04
N LEU A 6 3.37 -14.26 -35.80
CA LEU A 6 2.48 -14.20 -34.65
C LEU A 6 2.19 -12.73 -34.29
N ASN A 7 0.92 -12.37 -34.41
CA ASN A 7 0.45 -11.04 -34.01
C ASN A 7 -0.48 -11.20 -32.82
N PHE A 8 -0.17 -10.52 -31.74
CA PHE A 8 -0.95 -10.56 -30.52
C PHE A 8 -1.64 -9.22 -30.25
N LYS A 9 -2.85 -9.30 -29.74
CA LYS A 9 -3.58 -8.13 -29.22
C LYS A 9 -2.93 -7.69 -27.91
N PRO A 10 -2.72 -6.38 -27.69
CA PRO A 10 -2.17 -5.88 -26.44
C PRO A 10 -3.13 -6.10 -25.26
N GLY A 11 -2.56 -6.22 -24.05
CA GLY A 11 -3.32 -6.49 -22.84
C GLY A 11 -3.56 -7.99 -22.59
N VAL A 12 -3.88 -8.31 -21.35
CA VAL A 12 -4.17 -9.68 -20.91
C VAL A 12 -5.68 -9.87 -20.79
N ASN A 13 -6.19 -11.02 -21.21
CA ASN A 13 -7.61 -11.35 -21.11
C ASN A 13 -7.81 -12.71 -20.42
N ARG A 14 -8.49 -12.68 -19.27
CA ARG A 14 -8.87 -13.85 -18.45
C ARG A 14 -10.38 -14.04 -18.37
N GLU A 15 -11.17 -13.13 -18.95
CA GLU A 15 -12.66 -13.22 -18.95
C GLU A 15 -13.18 -14.32 -19.87
N THR A 16 -12.36 -14.72 -20.85
CA THR A 16 -12.67 -15.79 -21.77
C THR A 16 -11.76 -16.99 -21.53
N THR A 17 -12.12 -18.14 -22.11
CA THR A 17 -11.22 -19.31 -22.07
C THR A 17 -9.94 -19.01 -22.85
N SER A 18 -8.84 -19.66 -22.46
CA SER A 18 -7.56 -19.54 -23.17
C SER A 18 -7.66 -19.93 -24.66
N TYR A 19 -8.63 -20.77 -25.03
CA TYR A 19 -8.89 -21.16 -26.40
C TYR A 19 -9.67 -20.09 -27.18
N SER A 20 -10.70 -19.50 -26.56
CA SER A 20 -11.51 -18.44 -27.20
C SER A 20 -10.79 -17.10 -27.35
N ASN A 21 -9.71 -16.88 -26.59
CA ASN A 21 -8.88 -15.67 -26.66
C ASN A 21 -7.74 -15.78 -27.69
N GLU A 22 -7.96 -16.48 -28.80
CA GLU A 22 -6.93 -16.65 -29.82
C GLU A 22 -6.34 -15.31 -30.29
N GLY A 23 -5.01 -15.27 -30.41
CA GLY A 23 -4.26 -14.06 -30.74
C GLY A 23 -4.18 -13.03 -29.59
N GLY A 24 -4.59 -13.39 -28.37
CA GLY A 24 -4.44 -12.59 -27.17
C GLY A 24 -3.38 -13.13 -26.21
N TRP A 25 -3.13 -12.38 -25.16
CA TRP A 25 -2.33 -12.81 -24.01
C TRP A 25 -3.22 -13.32 -22.90
N PHE A 26 -2.79 -14.34 -22.19
CA PHE A 26 -3.59 -15.01 -21.16
C PHE A 26 -2.98 -14.91 -19.76
N ASP A 27 -1.65 -14.81 -19.66
CA ASP A 27 -0.95 -14.73 -18.39
C ASP A 27 0.23 -13.76 -18.47
N SER A 28 0.51 -13.05 -17.37
CA SER A 28 1.63 -12.12 -17.27
C SER A 28 2.18 -12.04 -15.85
N GLU A 29 3.46 -11.78 -15.74
CA GLU A 29 4.14 -11.51 -14.49
C GLU A 29 5.25 -10.49 -14.72
N LYS A 30 5.18 -9.34 -14.05
CA LYS A 30 6.16 -8.25 -14.17
C LYS A 30 6.44 -7.81 -15.61
N VAL A 31 5.35 -7.67 -16.37
CA VAL A 31 5.35 -7.25 -17.77
C VAL A 31 4.35 -6.10 -17.93
N ARG A 32 4.72 -5.12 -18.72
CA ARG A 32 3.84 -4.04 -19.20
C ARG A 32 3.73 -4.06 -20.71
N PHE A 33 2.82 -3.23 -21.22
CA PHE A 33 2.70 -3.01 -22.66
C PHE A 33 3.14 -1.59 -23.02
N ARG A 34 4.01 -1.49 -24.01
CA ARG A 34 4.42 -0.22 -24.60
C ARG A 34 4.19 -0.22 -26.10
N ALA A 35 3.40 0.73 -26.58
CA ALA A 35 2.99 0.79 -27.98
C ALA A 35 2.41 -0.55 -28.50
N GLY A 36 1.65 -1.24 -27.65
CA GLY A 36 1.02 -2.52 -27.98
C GLY A 36 1.91 -3.77 -27.81
N TYR A 37 3.17 -3.63 -27.48
CA TYR A 37 4.12 -4.74 -27.32
C TYR A 37 4.49 -4.96 -25.85
N PRO A 38 4.56 -6.22 -25.40
CA PRO A 38 4.95 -6.52 -24.03
C PRO A 38 6.44 -6.30 -23.80
N GLU A 39 6.76 -5.69 -22.67
CA GLU A 39 8.12 -5.50 -22.17
C GLU A 39 8.19 -5.78 -20.66
N LYS A 40 9.34 -6.22 -20.18
CA LYS A 40 9.60 -6.36 -18.75
C LYS A 40 9.50 -4.99 -18.09
N ILE A 41 8.86 -4.91 -16.91
CA ILE A 41 8.85 -3.67 -16.10
C ILE A 41 10.27 -3.34 -15.63
N GLY A 42 10.50 -2.09 -15.25
CA GLY A 42 11.77 -1.66 -14.65
C GLY A 42 12.03 -2.36 -13.31
N GLY A 43 13.29 -2.36 -12.91
CA GLY A 43 13.72 -2.86 -11.62
C GLY A 43 13.41 -1.89 -10.49
N TRP A 44 13.85 -2.24 -9.29
CA TRP A 44 13.76 -1.37 -8.12
C TRP A 44 15.00 -1.47 -7.24
N LEU A 45 15.35 -0.36 -6.63
CA LEU A 45 16.48 -0.25 -5.69
C LEU A 45 15.98 0.34 -4.38
N ARG A 46 16.57 -0.08 -3.26
CA ARG A 46 16.29 0.55 -1.97
C ARG A 46 16.57 2.04 -2.03
N TYR A 47 15.62 2.84 -1.55
CA TYR A 47 15.77 4.29 -1.41
C TYR A 47 16.67 4.64 -0.22
N SER A 48 16.61 3.84 0.85
CA SER A 48 17.45 4.00 2.04
C SER A 48 17.95 2.64 2.56
N GLU A 49 19.06 2.65 3.29
CA GLU A 49 19.60 1.46 3.96
C GLU A 49 18.87 1.15 5.28
N SER A 50 18.21 2.15 5.89
CA SER A 50 17.45 1.98 7.11
C SER A 50 15.99 1.64 6.83
N ALA A 51 15.42 0.79 7.69
CA ALA A 51 14.00 0.44 7.69
C ALA A 51 13.22 1.35 8.64
N PHE A 52 11.93 1.51 8.38
CA PHE A 52 10.98 2.10 9.32
C PHE A 52 10.22 1.02 10.08
N LEU A 53 9.61 1.37 11.22
CA LEU A 53 8.80 0.42 12.01
C LEU A 53 7.34 0.41 11.53
N GLY A 54 6.79 -0.79 11.38
CA GLY A 54 5.39 -1.01 11.01
C GLY A 54 5.13 -0.95 9.52
N ASP A 55 3.93 -1.39 9.09
CA ASP A 55 3.52 -1.36 7.69
C ASP A 55 3.09 0.03 7.26
N CYS A 56 3.61 0.48 6.13
CA CYS A 56 3.30 1.79 5.59
C CYS A 56 1.86 1.85 5.08
N ARG A 57 1.12 2.87 5.52
CA ARG A 57 -0.27 3.16 5.16
C ARG A 57 -0.48 4.62 4.71
N GLY A 58 0.59 5.26 4.32
CA GLY A 58 0.59 6.61 3.76
C GLY A 58 1.98 7.06 3.36
N LEU A 59 2.14 7.58 2.14
CA LEU A 59 3.35 8.25 1.65
C LEU A 59 2.97 9.61 1.08
N HIS A 60 3.73 10.65 1.44
CA HIS A 60 3.49 12.00 0.96
C HIS A 60 4.80 12.72 0.65
N PRO A 61 5.08 13.05 -0.61
CA PRO A 61 6.26 13.79 -0.99
C PRO A 61 6.00 15.30 -0.94
N PHE A 62 6.89 16.07 -0.33
CA PHE A 62 6.82 17.53 -0.37
C PHE A 62 8.20 18.18 -0.34
N VAL A 63 8.22 19.48 -0.60
CA VAL A 63 9.44 20.29 -0.60
C VAL A 63 9.24 21.50 0.31
N ALA A 64 10.15 21.70 1.23
CA ALA A 64 10.19 22.91 2.06
C ALA A 64 10.71 24.11 1.26
N LEU A 65 10.54 25.32 1.80
CA LEU A 65 10.95 26.57 1.14
C LEU A 65 12.46 26.67 0.91
N ASP A 66 13.26 25.97 1.68
CA ASP A 66 14.71 25.87 1.52
C ASP A 66 15.15 24.90 0.39
N GLY A 67 14.19 24.23 -0.25
CA GLY A 67 14.40 23.24 -1.31
C GLY A 67 14.66 21.83 -0.80
N THR A 68 14.59 21.59 0.50
CA THR A 68 14.75 20.25 1.09
C THR A 68 13.54 19.38 0.74
N LYS A 69 13.81 18.16 0.26
CA LYS A 69 12.77 17.19 -0.11
C LYS A 69 12.51 16.25 1.05
N TYR A 70 11.25 16.07 1.36
CA TYR A 70 10.78 15.18 2.41
C TYR A 70 9.80 14.14 1.87
N ILE A 71 9.73 13.00 2.54
CA ILE A 71 8.66 12.02 2.38
C ILE A 71 8.05 11.75 3.75
N GLY A 72 6.78 12.10 3.93
CA GLY A 72 5.99 11.64 5.06
C GLY A 72 5.69 10.15 4.92
N VAL A 73 6.00 9.36 5.94
CA VAL A 73 5.79 7.91 5.97
C VAL A 73 4.95 7.56 7.19
N GLY A 74 3.67 7.33 6.97
CA GLY A 74 2.74 6.92 8.02
C GLY A 74 2.63 5.41 8.09
N THR A 75 2.87 4.80 9.27
CA THR A 75 2.74 3.37 9.50
C THR A 75 1.65 3.08 10.53
N HIS A 76 1.26 1.82 10.71
CA HIS A 76 0.30 1.47 11.75
C HIS A 76 0.83 1.74 13.17
N LEU A 77 2.15 1.93 13.33
CA LEU A 77 2.82 2.21 14.60
C LEU A 77 3.17 3.69 14.80
N LYS A 78 3.75 4.33 13.77
CA LYS A 78 4.37 5.66 13.87
C LYS A 78 4.18 6.48 12.60
N TYR A 79 4.51 7.77 12.71
CA TYR A 79 4.65 8.65 11.54
C TYR A 79 6.08 9.20 11.47
N TYR A 80 6.73 8.97 10.33
CA TYR A 80 8.10 9.40 10.08
C TYR A 80 8.16 10.48 9.02
N LEU A 81 9.17 11.33 9.15
CA LEU A 81 9.61 12.20 8.08
C LEU A 81 10.95 11.69 7.57
N ASN A 82 10.96 11.25 6.32
CA ASN A 82 12.19 10.80 5.65
C ASN A 82 12.86 11.98 4.95
N GLN A 83 14.15 12.16 5.22
CA GLN A 83 15.02 13.11 4.54
C GLN A 83 16.30 12.40 4.12
N GLY A 84 16.57 12.34 2.81
CA GLY A 84 17.81 11.76 2.30
C GLY A 84 18.05 10.29 2.69
N GLY A 85 16.97 9.52 2.92
CA GLY A 85 17.04 8.12 3.35
C GLY A 85 17.01 7.89 4.86
N SER A 86 17.09 8.93 5.69
CA SER A 86 16.96 8.84 7.16
C SER A 86 15.50 9.02 7.59
N PHE A 87 15.04 8.22 8.57
CA PHE A 87 13.69 8.30 9.12
C PHE A 87 13.70 8.98 10.48
N ASN A 88 12.98 10.10 10.60
CA ASN A 88 12.83 10.87 11.84
C ASN A 88 11.40 10.69 12.34
N ASP A 89 11.23 10.21 13.56
CA ASP A 89 9.93 9.99 14.19
C ASP A 89 9.31 11.33 14.60
N ILE A 90 8.25 11.75 13.91
CA ILE A 90 7.48 12.95 14.21
C ILE A 90 6.08 12.63 14.74
N THR A 91 5.83 11.40 15.17
CA THR A 91 4.53 11.00 15.74
C THR A 91 4.11 11.95 16.86
N PRO A 92 2.88 12.50 16.82
CA PRO A 92 2.42 13.44 17.84
C PRO A 92 2.39 12.83 19.24
N ILE A 93 2.71 13.64 20.24
CA ILE A 93 2.58 13.29 21.65
C ILE A 93 1.13 13.54 22.08
N ARG A 94 0.49 12.53 22.69
CA ARG A 94 -0.87 12.65 23.23
C ARG A 94 -0.92 13.07 24.70
N LEU A 95 0.14 12.71 25.47
CA LEU A 95 0.20 12.95 26.90
C LEU A 95 1.66 12.97 27.37
N THR A 96 2.00 13.92 28.22
CA THR A 96 3.22 13.92 29.02
C THR A 96 2.84 14.10 30.48
N THR A 97 3.31 13.21 31.34
CA THR A 97 2.99 13.22 32.77
C THR A 97 3.78 14.27 33.50
N SER A 98 3.38 14.59 34.75
CA SER A 98 4.21 15.34 35.66
C SER A 98 5.34 14.46 36.21
N ALA A 99 6.41 15.10 36.67
CA ALA A 99 7.52 14.38 37.29
C ALA A 99 7.07 13.61 38.55
N GLY A 100 7.35 12.32 38.57
CA GLY A 100 7.02 11.41 39.67
C GLY A 100 5.65 10.74 39.59
N ASP A 101 4.84 11.01 38.54
CA ASP A 101 3.56 10.35 38.34
C ASP A 101 3.71 8.87 37.95
N ALA A 102 4.82 8.53 37.29
CA ALA A 102 5.12 7.15 36.90
C ALA A 102 6.16 6.53 37.84
N THR A 103 5.97 5.26 38.19
CA THR A 103 6.91 4.47 38.99
C THR A 103 7.10 3.09 38.43
N PHE A 104 8.26 2.47 38.70
CA PHE A 104 8.62 1.14 38.22
C PHE A 104 8.61 0.11 39.35
N SER A 105 8.35 -1.12 39.00
CA SER A 105 8.50 -2.29 39.87
C SER A 105 9.10 -3.44 39.07
N ALA A 106 10.13 -4.08 39.60
CA ALA A 106 10.85 -5.18 39.00
C ALA A 106 10.69 -6.46 39.80
N THR A 107 10.72 -7.62 39.12
CA THR A 107 10.77 -8.94 39.75
C THR A 107 12.13 -9.56 39.44
N ASN A 108 12.84 -10.07 40.49
CA ASN A 108 14.13 -10.71 40.32
C ASN A 108 14.08 -11.86 39.30
N GLY A 109 14.98 -11.83 38.32
CA GLY A 109 15.08 -12.79 37.23
C GLY A 109 14.16 -12.50 36.03
N SER A 110 13.36 -11.43 36.05
CA SER A 110 12.47 -11.04 34.97
C SER A 110 12.96 -9.77 34.26
N SER A 111 12.80 -9.70 32.94
CA SER A 111 12.95 -8.48 32.14
C SER A 111 11.67 -7.64 32.12
N THR A 112 10.54 -8.22 32.49
CA THR A 112 9.26 -7.51 32.55
C THR A 112 9.23 -6.57 33.74
N LEU A 113 9.06 -5.27 33.48
CA LEU A 113 8.85 -4.25 34.49
C LEU A 113 7.39 -3.84 34.52
N THR A 114 6.82 -3.67 35.71
CA THR A 114 5.50 -3.05 35.86
C THR A 114 5.67 -1.54 36.05
N VAL A 115 4.98 -0.77 35.21
CA VAL A 115 4.87 0.68 35.36
C VAL A 115 3.53 0.98 36.01
N THR A 116 3.55 1.79 37.06
CA THR A 116 2.34 2.28 37.74
C THR A 116 2.21 3.76 37.49
N GLU A 117 1.10 4.15 36.88
CA GLU A 117 0.73 5.54 36.55
C GLU A 117 -0.80 5.64 36.48
N ASN A 118 -1.36 6.57 37.21
CA ASN A 118 -2.80 6.70 37.36
C ASN A 118 -3.45 7.23 36.08
N GLY A 119 -4.37 6.44 35.49
CA GLY A 119 -5.16 6.86 34.35
C GLY A 119 -4.35 7.04 33.05
N HIS A 120 -3.33 6.21 32.80
CA HIS A 120 -2.42 6.33 31.65
C HIS A 120 -3.11 6.30 30.29
N GLY A 121 -4.30 5.68 30.16
CA GLY A 121 -5.08 5.63 28.92
C GLY A 121 -4.38 4.97 27.74
N ALA A 122 -3.31 4.21 28.00
CA ALA A 122 -2.56 3.51 26.96
C ALA A 122 -3.15 2.14 26.66
N VAL A 123 -2.90 1.65 25.46
CA VAL A 123 -3.25 0.31 25.00
C VAL A 123 -2.00 -0.52 24.72
N VAL A 124 -2.17 -1.82 24.59
CA VAL A 124 -1.07 -2.73 24.21
C VAL A 124 -0.50 -2.32 22.87
N GLY A 125 0.83 -2.25 22.80
CA GLY A 125 1.55 -1.82 21.59
C GLY A 125 1.84 -0.33 21.50
N ASP A 126 1.27 0.53 22.36
CA ASP A 126 1.57 1.96 22.39
C ASP A 126 3.05 2.22 22.76
N PHE A 127 3.57 3.34 22.31
CA PHE A 127 4.92 3.77 22.62
C PHE A 127 4.92 4.81 23.75
N VAL A 128 5.81 4.61 24.72
CA VAL A 128 6.07 5.52 25.82
C VAL A 128 7.57 5.74 25.96
N THR A 129 7.97 7.00 26.12
CA THR A 129 9.36 7.38 26.41
C THR A 129 9.45 7.83 27.84
N PHE A 130 10.38 7.26 28.62
CA PHE A 130 10.65 7.70 29.99
C PHE A 130 11.87 8.61 30.03
N SER A 131 11.82 9.57 30.94
CA SER A 131 12.92 10.44 31.27
C SER A 131 12.95 10.74 32.77
N GLY A 132 14.10 11.15 33.29
CA GLY A 132 14.26 11.50 34.71
C GLY A 132 14.23 10.32 35.68
N ALA A 133 14.21 9.09 35.18
CA ALA A 133 14.23 7.90 36.03
C ALA A 133 15.63 7.65 36.60
N ALA A 134 15.70 7.34 37.90
CA ALA A 134 16.89 6.82 38.58
C ALA A 134 16.95 5.29 38.45
N THR A 135 18.12 4.69 38.69
CA THR A 135 18.33 3.25 38.76
C THR A 135 17.40 2.57 39.79
N LEU A 136 17.00 1.32 39.53
CA LEU A 136 16.30 0.51 40.52
C LEU A 136 17.25 -0.12 41.56
N GLY A 137 18.57 0.02 41.38
CA GLY A 137 19.58 -0.39 42.34
C GLY A 137 20.43 -1.59 41.94
N GLY A 138 20.12 -2.23 40.84
CA GLY A 138 20.81 -3.40 40.31
C GLY A 138 21.16 -3.28 38.84
N LEU A 139 20.72 -4.25 38.03
CA LEU A 139 20.95 -4.28 36.59
C LEU A 139 20.03 -3.34 35.80
N ILE A 140 18.91 -2.95 36.38
CA ILE A 140 18.00 -1.97 35.77
C ILE A 140 18.55 -0.56 36.12
N THR A 141 19.41 -0.07 35.26
CA THR A 141 20.07 1.24 35.40
C THR A 141 19.16 2.39 34.96
N ALA A 142 19.57 3.63 35.22
CA ALA A 142 18.88 4.82 34.71
C ALA A 142 18.84 4.86 33.19
N ASP A 143 19.90 4.43 32.50
CA ASP A 143 19.97 4.41 31.04
C ASP A 143 19.00 3.35 30.45
N VAL A 144 18.86 2.20 31.12
CA VAL A 144 17.87 1.19 30.78
C VAL A 144 16.44 1.75 30.88
N LEU A 145 16.14 2.58 31.87
CA LEU A 145 14.80 3.13 32.07
C LEU A 145 14.51 4.33 31.16
N ASN A 146 15.48 5.23 30.96
CA ASN A 146 15.29 6.49 30.24
C ASN A 146 15.40 6.32 28.71
N GLN A 147 14.52 5.53 28.13
CA GLN A 147 14.40 5.31 26.68
C GLN A 147 12.95 5.07 26.27
N GLU A 148 12.71 4.89 24.98
CA GLU A 148 11.40 4.55 24.43
C GLU A 148 11.11 3.07 24.62
N TYR A 149 9.89 2.75 25.05
CA TYR A 149 9.38 1.40 25.20
C TYR A 149 8.05 1.20 24.49
N GLN A 150 7.81 0.01 23.99
CA GLN A 150 6.49 -0.44 23.58
C GLN A 150 5.81 -1.14 24.75
N ILE A 151 4.55 -0.82 25.00
CA ILE A 151 3.75 -1.41 26.07
C ILE A 151 3.43 -2.86 25.74
N ALA A 152 3.90 -3.78 26.59
CA ALA A 152 3.76 -5.22 26.36
C ALA A 152 2.39 -5.74 26.78
N SER A 153 1.86 -5.29 27.93
CA SER A 153 0.50 -5.66 28.37
C SER A 153 -0.10 -4.59 29.28
N ILE A 154 -1.42 -4.51 29.29
CA ILE A 154 -2.16 -3.66 30.24
C ILE A 154 -2.59 -4.54 31.44
N VAL A 155 -2.15 -4.14 32.65
CA VAL A 155 -2.53 -4.83 33.89
C VAL A 155 -3.89 -4.32 34.37
N ASN A 156 -4.06 -3.00 34.41
CA ASN A 156 -5.33 -2.31 34.74
C ASN A 156 -5.25 -0.83 34.27
N THR A 157 -6.25 -0.03 34.62
CA THR A 157 -6.32 1.40 34.23
C THR A 157 -5.16 2.25 34.76
N ASN A 158 -4.39 1.76 35.74
CA ASN A 158 -3.32 2.48 36.42
C ASN A 158 -1.97 1.76 36.33
N SER A 159 -1.87 0.66 35.59
CA SER A 159 -0.61 -0.06 35.44
C SER A 159 -0.53 -0.89 34.17
N TYR A 160 0.67 -0.98 33.63
CA TYR A 160 1.01 -1.75 32.43
C TYR A 160 2.43 -2.32 32.56
N THR A 161 2.81 -3.18 31.63
CA THR A 161 4.15 -3.77 31.60
C THR A 161 4.95 -3.32 30.39
N ILE A 162 6.27 -3.25 30.57
CA ILE A 162 7.27 -3.05 29.52
C ILE A 162 8.36 -4.11 29.66
N GLU A 163 9.08 -4.40 28.57
CA GLU A 163 10.25 -5.29 28.60
C GLU A 163 11.54 -4.49 28.67
N ALA A 164 12.22 -4.55 29.81
CA ALA A 164 13.51 -3.87 30.01
C ALA A 164 14.56 -4.41 29.04
N ARG A 165 15.31 -3.52 28.42
CA ARG A 165 16.30 -3.84 27.39
C ARG A 165 17.49 -2.89 27.48
N GLU A 166 18.64 -3.33 26.95
CA GLU A 166 19.79 -2.46 26.79
C GLU A 166 19.44 -1.22 25.94
N VAL A 167 20.21 -0.17 26.08
CA VAL A 167 20.03 1.03 25.24
C VAL A 167 20.24 0.64 23.78
N ALA A 168 19.25 0.94 22.94
CA ALA A 168 19.32 0.65 21.51
C ALA A 168 20.49 1.44 20.88
N THR A 169 21.45 0.71 20.30
CA THR A 169 22.45 1.30 19.42
C THR A 169 21.98 1.16 17.98
N ILE A 170 22.44 2.05 17.10
CA ILE A 170 22.08 2.04 15.66
C ILE A 170 22.34 0.65 15.02
N SER A 171 23.30 -0.11 15.56
CA SER A 171 23.63 -1.47 15.08
C SER A 171 22.66 -2.57 15.52
N SER A 172 21.72 -2.28 16.42
CA SER A 172 20.80 -3.28 17.00
C SER A 172 19.37 -3.23 16.45
N ILE A 173 19.12 -2.40 15.44
CA ILE A 173 17.80 -2.33 14.77
C ILE A 173 17.73 -3.44 13.72
N THR A 174 17.09 -4.54 14.06
CA THR A 174 16.75 -5.59 13.08
C THR A 174 15.28 -5.51 12.67
N THR A 175 15.04 -5.75 11.41
CA THR A 175 13.91 -5.34 10.58
C THR A 175 12.59 -6.08 10.77
N THR A 176 12.41 -6.95 11.76
CA THR A 176 11.22 -7.83 11.76
C THR A 176 10.31 -7.71 12.99
N SER A 177 10.69 -7.02 14.03
CA SER A 177 9.84 -6.88 15.22
C SER A 177 10.33 -5.78 16.18
N GLY A 178 10.44 -4.55 15.68
CA GLY A 178 10.86 -3.47 16.55
C GLY A 178 12.31 -3.60 17.03
N LEU A 179 12.78 -2.59 17.72
CA LEU A 179 14.06 -2.55 18.42
C LEU A 179 14.36 -3.90 19.08
N ASN A 180 15.44 -4.56 18.69
CA ASN A 180 15.89 -5.81 19.32
C ASN A 180 17.21 -5.63 20.09
N PRO A 181 17.25 -4.78 21.12
CA PRO A 181 18.33 -4.81 22.11
C PRO A 181 18.11 -6.00 23.05
N THR A 182 19.20 -6.51 23.60
CA THR A 182 19.17 -7.63 24.56
C THR A 182 18.27 -7.29 25.74
N ALA A 183 17.40 -8.19 26.13
CA ALA A 183 16.57 -8.04 27.33
C ALA A 183 17.46 -7.98 28.58
N VAL A 184 17.16 -7.05 29.48
CA VAL A 184 17.86 -6.89 30.76
C VAL A 184 16.97 -7.45 31.86
N SER A 185 17.34 -8.59 32.44
CA SER A 185 16.62 -9.15 33.58
C SER A 185 17.05 -8.48 34.89
N ALA A 186 16.07 -8.08 35.69
CA ALA A 186 16.31 -7.52 37.02
C ALA A 186 16.98 -8.54 37.95
N ASN A 187 17.77 -8.06 38.88
CA ASN A 187 18.36 -8.86 39.94
C ASN A 187 17.75 -8.51 41.31
N SER A 188 18.21 -9.18 42.35
CA SER A 188 17.69 -9.01 43.72
C SER A 188 17.97 -7.61 44.32
N SER A 189 18.84 -6.83 43.69
CA SER A 189 19.14 -5.44 44.11
C SER A 189 18.22 -4.42 43.44
N ASP A 190 17.46 -4.78 42.40
CA ASP A 190 16.52 -3.91 41.69
C ASP A 190 15.21 -3.77 42.49
N THR A 191 15.28 -3.09 43.61
CA THR A 191 14.17 -2.87 44.56
C THR A 191 13.64 -1.42 44.53
N GLY A 192 14.31 -0.54 43.80
CA GLY A 192 13.90 0.85 43.61
C GLY A 192 12.66 1.00 42.74
N ASN A 193 12.11 2.22 42.70
CA ASN A 193 10.93 2.58 41.94
C ASN A 193 11.18 3.59 40.82
N GLY A 194 12.45 3.90 40.51
CA GLY A 194 12.83 4.89 39.49
C GLY A 194 12.96 6.33 40.02
N GLY A 195 12.66 6.57 41.29
CA GLY A 195 12.75 7.89 41.91
C GLY A 195 11.50 8.77 41.69
N GLY A 196 11.56 10.00 42.20
CA GLY A 196 10.43 10.96 42.17
C GLY A 196 10.46 11.96 40.99
N SER A 197 11.28 11.71 39.97
CA SER A 197 11.41 12.61 38.80
C SER A 197 11.05 11.95 37.47
N VAL A 198 10.46 10.77 37.52
CA VAL A 198 10.09 10.02 36.30
C VAL A 198 8.98 10.75 35.56
N VAL A 199 9.22 11.03 34.29
CA VAL A 199 8.23 11.57 33.36
C VAL A 199 8.00 10.52 32.28
N ALA A 200 6.74 10.20 32.01
CA ALA A 200 6.31 9.35 30.92
C ALA A 200 5.69 10.20 29.79
N THR A 201 6.18 10.04 28.58
CA THR A 201 5.70 10.73 27.38
C THR A 201 5.12 9.72 26.41
N TYR A 202 3.81 9.78 26.22
CA TYR A 202 3.07 8.86 25.35
C TYR A 202 2.88 9.44 23.96
N GLN A 203 3.24 8.69 22.95
CA GLN A 203 2.88 8.98 21.57
C GLN A 203 1.38 8.73 21.33
N THR A 204 0.87 9.22 20.21
CA THR A 204 -0.44 8.83 19.70
C THR A 204 -0.53 7.31 19.64
N SER A 205 -1.63 6.75 20.17
CA SER A 205 -1.83 5.30 20.25
C SER A 205 -1.63 4.64 18.88
N THR A 206 -1.04 3.45 18.90
CA THR A 206 -0.89 2.62 17.71
C THR A 206 -2.24 2.13 17.20
N GLY A 207 -2.31 1.75 15.94
CA GLY A 207 -3.53 1.19 15.36
C GLY A 207 -3.36 -0.23 14.89
N LEU A 208 -4.45 -0.81 14.40
CA LEU A 208 -4.43 -2.16 13.88
C LEU A 208 -3.65 -2.23 12.56
N GLU A 209 -2.87 -3.28 12.42
CA GLU A 209 -2.20 -3.65 11.18
C GLU A 209 -3.18 -4.20 10.15
N VAL A 210 -4.19 -4.95 10.60
CA VAL A 210 -5.18 -5.64 9.76
C VAL A 210 -6.58 -5.10 10.00
N SER A 211 -7.41 -5.11 8.96
CA SER A 211 -8.83 -4.82 9.12
C SER A 211 -9.53 -5.96 9.84
N ILE A 212 -10.32 -5.64 10.86
CA ILE A 212 -11.12 -6.60 11.62
C ILE A 212 -12.59 -6.30 11.34
N GLN A 213 -13.21 -7.13 10.53
CA GLN A 213 -14.61 -6.95 10.17
C GLN A 213 -15.54 -7.48 11.24
N GLY A 214 -16.39 -6.58 11.75
CA GLY A 214 -17.54 -6.89 12.59
C GLY A 214 -17.22 -7.41 13.98
N THR A 215 -18.21 -7.33 14.85
CA THR A 215 -18.21 -7.84 16.23
C THR A 215 -19.47 -8.64 16.51
N GLY A 216 -19.38 -9.58 17.44
CA GLY A 216 -20.50 -10.39 17.86
C GLY A 216 -20.54 -11.78 17.25
N TRP A 217 -21.65 -12.46 17.44
CA TRP A 217 -21.86 -13.82 16.92
C TRP A 217 -21.96 -13.83 15.40
N GLY A 218 -21.11 -14.60 14.75
CA GLY A 218 -21.05 -14.69 13.28
C GLY A 218 -20.17 -13.64 12.58
N ALA A 219 -19.47 -12.81 13.33
CA ALA A 219 -18.50 -11.88 12.77
C ALA A 219 -17.11 -12.51 12.60
N GLY A 220 -16.54 -12.45 11.39
CA GLY A 220 -15.23 -12.99 11.07
C GLY A 220 -15.17 -14.52 10.94
N VAL A 221 -13.95 -15.08 10.93
CA VAL A 221 -13.72 -16.52 10.78
C VAL A 221 -14.19 -17.33 12.00
N TYR A 222 -14.65 -18.54 11.73
CA TYR A 222 -15.04 -19.50 12.77
C TYR A 222 -13.87 -19.82 13.70
N GLY A 223 -14.09 -19.69 15.02
CA GLY A 223 -13.04 -19.93 16.01
C GLY A 223 -12.35 -18.68 16.55
N ARG A 224 -12.80 -17.49 16.15
CA ARG A 224 -12.36 -16.21 16.70
C ARG A 224 -12.97 -16.01 18.09
N GLY A 225 -12.15 -16.10 19.13
CA GLY A 225 -12.55 -16.08 20.53
C GLY A 225 -12.67 -17.48 21.15
N THR A 226 -12.92 -17.53 22.47
CA THR A 226 -13.11 -18.80 23.20
C THR A 226 -14.53 -19.33 23.01
N TRP A 227 -14.71 -20.63 23.23
CA TRP A 227 -16.01 -21.28 23.15
C TRP A 227 -17.04 -20.58 24.08
N ASN A 228 -18.20 -20.25 23.55
CA ASN A 228 -19.28 -19.55 24.25
C ASN A 228 -18.98 -18.07 24.59
N SER A 229 -18.02 -17.44 23.91
CA SER A 229 -17.81 -15.98 23.94
C SER A 229 -17.93 -15.39 22.54
N ASN A 230 -18.45 -14.17 22.46
CA ASN A 230 -18.37 -13.40 21.23
C ASN A 230 -16.91 -12.98 20.96
N ALA A 231 -16.60 -12.61 19.73
CA ALA A 231 -15.32 -11.99 19.39
C ALA A 231 -15.07 -10.78 20.32
N ASP A 232 -13.82 -10.62 20.75
CA ASP A 232 -13.47 -9.59 21.74
C ASP A 232 -13.88 -8.20 21.26
N VAL A 233 -14.74 -7.55 22.04
CA VAL A 233 -15.35 -6.25 21.72
C VAL A 233 -14.31 -5.13 21.81
N SER A 234 -13.24 -5.33 22.55
CA SER A 234 -12.20 -4.30 22.72
C SER A 234 -11.42 -3.99 21.43
N LEU A 235 -11.35 -4.95 20.51
CA LEU A 235 -10.72 -4.76 19.20
C LEU A 235 -11.64 -4.15 18.15
N SER A 236 -12.94 -4.04 18.42
CA SER A 236 -13.95 -3.60 17.46
C SER A 236 -14.09 -2.10 17.30
N THR A 237 -13.53 -1.35 18.22
CA THR A 237 -13.59 0.12 18.23
C THR A 237 -12.39 0.78 17.57
N THR A 238 -11.39 -0.02 17.19
CA THR A 238 -10.16 0.49 16.56
C THR A 238 -10.14 0.10 15.10
N SER A 239 -10.27 1.08 14.22
CA SER A 239 -10.15 0.91 12.77
C SER A 239 -8.70 0.60 12.37
N MET A 240 -8.51 0.00 11.20
CA MET A 240 -7.17 -0.17 10.62
C MET A 240 -6.49 1.20 10.52
N ARG A 241 -5.22 1.26 10.92
CA ARG A 241 -4.45 2.51 10.91
C ARG A 241 -4.12 2.92 9.48
N ILE A 242 -4.71 4.02 9.05
CA ILE A 242 -4.40 4.69 7.78
C ILE A 242 -4.06 6.13 8.11
N TRP A 243 -3.07 6.68 7.41
CA TRP A 243 -2.71 8.09 7.50
C TRP A 243 -3.13 8.83 6.24
N THR A 244 -3.70 10.00 6.45
CA THR A 244 -3.85 11.02 5.43
C THR A 244 -2.99 12.23 5.80
N HIS A 245 -2.53 12.94 4.82
CA HIS A 245 -1.60 14.04 5.00
C HIS A 245 -1.70 15.00 3.82
N ASP A 246 -1.38 16.27 4.09
CA ASP A 246 -1.32 17.29 3.06
C ASP A 246 -0.50 18.49 3.55
N ASN A 247 -0.04 19.34 2.64
CA ASN A 247 0.77 20.49 2.97
C ASN A 247 -0.05 21.77 3.11
N PHE A 248 0.21 22.52 4.16
CA PHE A 248 -0.23 23.89 4.30
C PHE A 248 0.99 24.84 4.17
N GLY A 249 1.28 25.22 2.93
CA GLY A 249 2.56 25.87 2.63
C GLY A 249 3.71 24.86 2.67
N GLU A 250 4.71 25.09 3.52
CA GLU A 250 5.81 24.12 3.76
C GLU A 250 5.52 23.18 4.93
N ASP A 251 4.52 23.48 5.75
CA ASP A 251 4.15 22.68 6.91
C ASP A 251 3.27 21.51 6.53
N LEU A 252 3.28 20.48 7.37
CA LEU A 252 2.59 19.24 7.11
C LEU A 252 1.43 19.05 8.09
N ILE A 253 0.23 18.82 7.55
CA ILE A 253 -0.91 18.35 8.31
C ILE A 253 -1.01 16.84 8.13
N ILE A 254 -1.12 16.12 9.25
CA ILE A 254 -1.26 14.67 9.28
C ILE A 254 -2.53 14.29 10.03
N ASN A 255 -3.20 13.27 9.58
CA ASN A 255 -4.41 12.78 10.23
C ASN A 255 -4.40 11.25 10.28
N VAL A 256 -4.74 10.72 11.41
CA VAL A 256 -5.08 9.32 11.60
C VAL A 256 -6.54 9.12 11.27
N ARG A 257 -6.87 8.19 10.39
CA ARG A 257 -8.27 7.84 10.10
C ARG A 257 -9.03 7.50 11.38
N ASP A 258 -10.20 8.11 11.57
CA ASP A 258 -11.02 8.04 12.79
C ASP A 258 -10.26 8.43 14.07
N GLY A 259 -9.31 9.32 13.93
CA GLY A 259 -8.43 9.74 15.01
C GLY A 259 -7.93 11.17 14.87
N ILE A 260 -6.82 11.43 15.52
CA ILE A 260 -6.23 12.76 15.73
C ILE A 260 -5.83 13.45 14.42
N ILE A 261 -5.82 14.79 14.49
CA ILE A 261 -5.21 15.66 13.49
C ILE A 261 -3.96 16.27 14.12
N GLY A 262 -2.83 16.14 13.44
CA GLY A 262 -1.54 16.70 13.85
C GLY A 262 -1.05 17.76 12.88
N TYR A 263 -0.26 18.68 13.38
CA TYR A 263 0.42 19.72 12.61
C TYR A 263 1.91 19.65 12.89
N TYR A 264 2.72 19.64 11.84
CA TYR A 264 4.16 19.66 11.91
C TYR A 264 4.69 20.93 11.26
N ASP A 265 5.35 21.76 12.07
CA ASP A 265 6.06 22.96 11.64
C ASP A 265 7.44 22.56 11.11
N THR A 266 7.62 22.65 9.81
CA THR A 266 8.85 22.25 9.12
C THR A 266 10.04 23.14 9.53
N SER A 267 9.78 24.41 9.88
CA SER A 267 10.82 25.33 10.32
C SER A 267 11.45 24.94 11.67
N GLY A 268 10.73 24.18 12.48
CA GLY A 268 11.19 23.66 13.76
C GLY A 268 12.27 22.58 13.69
N GLY A 269 12.50 22.01 12.51
CA GLY A 269 13.52 20.99 12.23
C GLY A 269 13.15 19.58 12.70
N LEU A 270 13.90 18.58 12.21
CA LEU A 270 13.60 17.15 12.31
C LEU A 270 13.61 16.56 13.74
N SER A 271 14.15 17.28 14.72
CA SER A 271 14.14 16.85 16.12
C SER A 271 12.80 17.08 16.83
N ASN A 272 11.93 17.91 16.23
CA ASN A 272 10.63 18.22 16.79
C ASN A 272 9.59 17.20 16.33
N ARG A 273 8.58 16.99 17.16
CA ARG A 273 7.43 16.15 16.82
C ARG A 273 6.26 17.01 16.36
N ALA A 274 5.35 16.41 15.59
CA ALA A 274 4.09 17.05 15.28
C ALA A 274 3.28 17.31 16.56
N VAL A 275 2.53 18.39 16.55
CA VAL A 275 1.66 18.83 17.65
C VAL A 275 0.21 18.51 17.26
N LEU A 276 -0.64 18.16 18.23
CA LEU A 276 -2.06 18.01 17.93
C LEU A 276 -2.63 19.37 17.48
N LEU A 277 -3.45 19.38 16.43
CA LEU A 277 -3.97 20.63 15.86
C LEU A 277 -4.73 21.48 16.88
N LYS A 278 -5.44 20.83 17.79
CA LYS A 278 -6.15 21.49 18.92
C LYS A 278 -5.23 22.21 19.90
N ASP A 279 -3.96 21.83 19.96
CA ASP A 279 -2.97 22.36 20.90
C ASP A 279 -2.04 23.42 20.24
N VAL A 280 -2.25 23.71 18.95
CA VAL A 280 -1.55 24.79 18.24
C VAL A 280 -2.01 26.13 18.78
N SER A 281 -1.08 27.07 18.99
CA SER A 281 -1.40 28.40 19.52
C SER A 281 -2.44 29.13 18.63
N GLY A 282 -3.51 29.60 19.22
CA GLY A 282 -4.60 30.27 18.52
C GLY A 282 -5.67 29.32 17.99
N ALA A 283 -5.55 28.02 18.21
CA ALA A 283 -6.57 27.05 17.82
C ALA A 283 -7.90 27.30 18.57
N ASN A 284 -8.99 27.40 17.81
CA ASN A 284 -10.33 27.52 18.34
C ASN A 284 -11.24 26.49 17.68
N THR A 285 -12.01 25.76 18.45
CA THR A 285 -12.99 24.78 17.98
C THR A 285 -12.51 23.86 16.84
N THR A 286 -11.18 23.64 16.74
CA THR A 286 -10.61 22.73 15.73
C THR A 286 -11.19 21.33 15.88
N PRO A 287 -11.40 20.60 14.79
CA PRO A 287 -11.79 19.20 14.87
C PRO A 287 -10.67 18.39 15.55
N THR A 288 -11.07 17.46 16.41
CA THR A 288 -10.14 16.60 17.16
C THR A 288 -10.08 15.18 16.62
N ILE A 289 -11.09 14.80 15.84
CA ILE A 289 -11.22 13.49 15.20
C ILE A 289 -11.68 13.73 13.76
N ALA A 290 -11.02 13.04 12.79
CA ALA A 290 -11.46 13.04 11.40
C ALA A 290 -11.13 11.71 10.71
N LYS A 291 -11.87 11.38 9.65
CA LYS A 291 -11.54 10.26 8.75
C LYS A 291 -10.41 10.63 7.80
N GLN A 292 -10.42 11.87 7.33
CA GLN A 292 -9.43 12.38 6.39
C GLN A 292 -9.31 13.89 6.50
N VAL A 293 -8.12 14.40 6.23
CA VAL A 293 -7.86 15.83 6.07
C VAL A 293 -7.21 16.08 4.71
N ILE A 294 -7.65 17.16 4.05
CA ILE A 294 -7.07 17.68 2.81
C ILE A 294 -6.87 19.19 3.00
N VAL A 295 -5.82 19.73 2.42
CA VAL A 295 -5.63 21.17 2.22
C VAL A 295 -6.02 21.51 0.79
N SER A 296 -7.02 22.36 0.61
CA SER A 296 -7.39 22.79 -0.75
C SER A 296 -6.27 23.65 -1.34
N ASP A 297 -5.63 23.12 -2.39
CA ASP A 297 -4.53 23.80 -3.10
C ASP A 297 -4.94 25.15 -3.68
N ARG A 298 -6.18 25.23 -4.15
CA ARG A 298 -6.72 26.41 -4.82
C ARG A 298 -7.12 27.51 -3.86
N ASP A 299 -7.80 27.14 -2.79
CA ASP A 299 -8.52 28.07 -1.93
C ASP A 299 -7.90 28.16 -0.53
N ARG A 300 -6.88 27.32 -0.24
CA ARG A 300 -6.08 27.29 0.99
C ARG A 300 -6.91 27.20 2.28
N HIS A 301 -7.87 26.30 2.26
CA HIS A 301 -8.62 25.85 3.42
C HIS A 301 -8.15 24.47 3.87
N VAL A 302 -8.06 24.25 5.16
CA VAL A 302 -7.93 22.89 5.69
C VAL A 302 -9.32 22.30 5.82
N ILE A 303 -9.56 21.15 5.24
CA ILE A 303 -10.87 20.49 5.19
C ILE A 303 -10.78 19.15 5.90
N ALA A 304 -11.64 18.95 6.92
CA ALA A 304 -11.74 17.71 7.68
C ALA A 304 -13.05 16.98 7.30
N PHE A 305 -12.91 15.75 6.84
CA PHE A 305 -14.01 14.90 6.40
C PHE A 305 -14.35 13.87 7.48
N GLY A 306 -15.64 13.65 7.74
CA GLY A 306 -16.12 12.73 8.76
C GLY A 306 -15.58 13.10 10.14
N CYS A 307 -15.78 14.33 10.57
CA CYS A 307 -15.18 14.91 11.78
C CYS A 307 -16.21 15.19 12.89
N ASP A 308 -15.71 15.61 14.05
CA ASP A 308 -16.54 16.04 15.16
C ASP A 308 -17.14 17.45 14.95
N PRO A 309 -18.43 17.65 15.27
CA PRO A 309 -19.06 18.96 15.15
C PRO A 309 -18.57 19.95 16.20
N GLN A 310 -18.55 21.24 15.85
CA GLN A 310 -18.17 22.32 16.76
C GLN A 310 -18.91 22.30 18.10
N THR A 311 -20.18 21.87 18.09
CA THR A 311 -21.03 21.82 19.27
C THR A 311 -20.81 20.60 20.15
N ASN A 312 -20.09 19.59 19.67
CA ASN A 312 -19.85 18.34 20.41
C ASN A 312 -18.47 17.77 20.03
N ILE A 313 -17.43 18.50 20.40
CA ILE A 313 -16.02 18.13 20.17
C ILE A 313 -15.72 16.76 20.81
N GLY A 314 -15.03 15.90 20.07
CA GLY A 314 -14.67 14.54 20.50
C GLY A 314 -15.70 13.46 20.17
N THR A 315 -16.87 13.82 19.61
CA THR A 315 -17.87 12.85 19.12
C THR A 315 -18.00 12.99 17.61
N GLN A 316 -17.49 12.01 16.88
CA GLN A 316 -17.42 12.02 15.42
C GLN A 316 -18.81 11.91 14.78
N ASP A 317 -19.13 12.77 13.80
CA ASP A 317 -20.20 12.58 12.82
C ASP A 317 -19.56 12.12 11.50
N PRO A 318 -19.73 10.86 11.09
CA PRO A 318 -19.04 10.30 9.93
C PRO A 318 -19.44 10.91 8.57
N LEU A 319 -20.47 11.75 8.51
CA LEU A 319 -20.94 12.44 7.30
C LEU A 319 -20.71 13.97 7.34
N LEU A 320 -20.13 14.49 8.42
CA LEU A 320 -19.84 15.91 8.58
C LEU A 320 -18.51 16.28 7.88
N ILE A 321 -18.50 17.41 7.21
CA ILE A 321 -17.32 18.04 6.65
C ILE A 321 -17.17 19.41 7.31
N ARG A 322 -16.00 19.72 7.86
CA ARG A 322 -15.69 21.05 8.37
C ARG A 322 -14.48 21.61 7.63
N PHE A 323 -14.45 22.90 7.47
CA PHE A 323 -13.34 23.59 6.83
C PHE A 323 -12.93 24.81 7.64
N SER A 324 -11.61 25.05 7.69
CA SER A 324 -11.04 26.21 8.39
C SER A 324 -11.35 27.52 7.65
N SER A 325 -11.09 28.64 8.27
CA SER A 325 -11.00 29.91 7.57
C SER A 325 -9.85 29.90 6.55
N GLN A 326 -10.00 30.65 5.47
CA GLN A 326 -8.99 30.74 4.42
C GLN A 326 -7.62 31.15 4.98
N GLU A 327 -6.56 30.48 4.53
CA GLU A 327 -5.18 30.70 4.98
C GLU A 327 -4.95 30.57 6.49
N SER A 328 -5.82 29.85 7.19
CA SER A 328 -5.69 29.59 8.62
C SER A 328 -5.82 28.10 8.94
N ILE A 329 -4.90 27.58 9.73
CA ILE A 329 -4.98 26.21 10.27
C ILE A 329 -5.73 26.16 11.61
N THR A 330 -5.90 27.30 12.29
CA THR A 330 -6.37 27.40 13.66
C THR A 330 -7.78 27.93 13.80
N ASP A 331 -8.28 28.69 12.82
CA ASP A 331 -9.62 29.30 12.87
C ASP A 331 -10.69 28.41 12.21
N TRP A 332 -11.45 27.71 13.05
CA TRP A 332 -12.52 26.76 12.65
C TRP A 332 -13.89 27.17 13.16
N GLU A 333 -13.99 28.30 13.85
CA GLU A 333 -15.25 28.80 14.32
C GLU A 333 -15.99 29.55 13.19
N SER A 334 -17.14 29.04 12.77
CA SER A 334 -17.94 29.69 11.73
C SER A 334 -18.53 31.00 12.25
N THR A 335 -18.14 32.12 11.64
CA THR A 335 -18.62 33.46 11.98
C THR A 335 -19.07 34.21 10.72
N ALA A 336 -19.79 35.32 10.90
CA ALA A 336 -20.22 36.14 9.77
C ALA A 336 -19.07 36.84 9.02
N THR A 337 -17.86 36.85 9.57
CA THR A 337 -16.71 37.60 9.05
C THR A 337 -15.58 36.75 8.53
N ASN A 338 -15.64 35.43 8.71
CA ASN A 338 -14.63 34.48 8.20
C ASN A 338 -15.25 33.51 7.19
N THR A 339 -14.43 32.63 6.64
CA THR A 339 -14.83 31.64 5.64
C THR A 339 -14.90 30.21 6.21
N ALA A 340 -14.69 30.05 7.53
CA ALA A 340 -14.86 28.76 8.20
C ALA A 340 -16.34 28.33 8.18
N GLY A 341 -16.56 27.02 8.12
CA GLY A 341 -17.91 26.48 8.07
C GLY A 341 -17.97 24.98 8.11
N ASP A 342 -19.18 24.46 7.92
CA ASP A 342 -19.45 23.04 7.87
C ASP A 342 -20.50 22.69 6.81
N LEU A 343 -20.45 21.46 6.34
CA LEU A 343 -21.41 20.84 5.43
C LEU A 343 -21.66 19.40 5.89
N ARG A 344 -22.89 18.92 5.74
CA ARG A 344 -23.21 17.53 6.05
C ARG A 344 -23.79 16.83 4.84
N ILE A 345 -23.23 15.68 4.48
CA ILE A 345 -23.74 14.82 3.40
C ILE A 345 -25.02 14.14 3.88
N GLY A 346 -26.03 14.11 3.00
CA GLY A 346 -27.34 13.53 3.32
C GLY A 346 -27.52 12.08 2.88
N SER A 347 -26.53 11.46 2.20
CA SER A 347 -26.61 10.10 1.67
C SER A 347 -25.41 9.27 2.10
N GLY A 348 -25.64 7.99 2.40
CA GLY A 348 -24.66 7.08 2.95
C GLY A 348 -24.64 7.03 4.48
N SER A 349 -23.79 6.19 5.03
CA SER A 349 -23.60 6.05 6.48
C SER A 349 -22.29 6.71 6.94
N GLU A 350 -21.29 6.80 6.06
CA GLU A 350 -20.00 7.41 6.36
C GLU A 350 -19.27 7.89 5.09
N ILE A 351 -18.40 8.86 5.27
CA ILE A 351 -17.43 9.26 4.27
C ILE A 351 -16.27 8.26 4.30
N ILE A 352 -15.98 7.64 3.15
CA ILE A 352 -14.86 6.71 3.03
C ILE A 352 -13.57 7.46 2.75
N THR A 353 -13.57 8.37 1.77
CA THR A 353 -12.39 9.14 1.38
C THR A 353 -12.78 10.34 0.51
N ALA A 354 -11.87 11.27 0.35
CA ALA A 354 -11.99 12.37 -0.60
C ALA A 354 -10.71 12.49 -1.43
N VAL A 355 -10.86 12.87 -2.69
CA VAL A 355 -9.74 13.03 -3.63
C VAL A 355 -9.84 14.39 -4.29
N GLU A 356 -8.79 15.19 -4.17
CA GLU A 356 -8.72 16.48 -4.84
C GLU A 356 -8.36 16.30 -6.31
N THR A 357 -9.06 17.04 -7.16
CA THR A 357 -8.77 17.23 -8.59
C THR A 357 -8.53 18.71 -8.84
N ARG A 358 -8.11 19.09 -10.03
CA ARG A 358 -7.86 20.51 -10.37
C ARG A 358 -9.09 21.42 -10.22
N ARG A 359 -10.31 20.87 -10.21
CA ARG A 359 -11.55 21.67 -10.26
C ARG A 359 -12.42 21.50 -9.04
N GLU A 360 -12.36 20.35 -8.41
CA GLU A 360 -13.31 19.93 -7.39
C GLU A 360 -12.67 18.84 -6.49
N ILE A 361 -13.23 18.69 -5.33
CA ILE A 361 -12.91 17.58 -4.43
C ILE A 361 -14.02 16.54 -4.57
N ILE A 362 -13.64 15.33 -4.96
CA ILE A 362 -14.55 14.20 -5.10
C ILE A 362 -14.63 13.46 -3.78
N VAL A 363 -15.80 13.46 -3.17
CA VAL A 363 -16.07 12.85 -1.86
C VAL A 363 -16.82 11.55 -2.05
N PHE A 364 -16.24 10.46 -1.55
CA PHE A 364 -16.82 9.12 -1.57
C PHE A 364 -17.48 8.82 -0.24
N THR A 365 -18.73 8.40 -0.29
CA THR A 365 -19.37 7.69 0.83
C THR A 365 -19.37 6.18 0.54
N ASP A 366 -19.87 5.40 1.47
CA ASP A 366 -20.06 3.96 1.29
C ASP A 366 -20.99 3.60 0.12
N VAL A 367 -21.87 4.50 -0.33
CA VAL A 367 -22.88 4.25 -1.39
C VAL A 367 -22.94 5.30 -2.48
N SER A 368 -22.34 6.49 -2.29
CA SER A 368 -22.53 7.62 -3.20
C SER A 368 -21.25 8.43 -3.45
N LEU A 369 -21.25 9.17 -4.54
CA LEU A 369 -20.19 10.07 -4.96
C LEU A 369 -20.70 11.50 -5.00
N HIS A 370 -19.95 12.43 -4.43
CA HIS A 370 -20.27 13.83 -4.39
C HIS A 370 -19.13 14.67 -4.94
N SER A 371 -19.48 15.82 -5.55
CA SER A 371 -18.56 16.88 -5.92
C SER A 371 -18.68 18.01 -4.90
N MET A 372 -17.57 18.38 -4.29
CA MET A 372 -17.43 19.54 -3.44
C MET A 372 -16.60 20.60 -4.16
N GLN A 373 -17.15 21.79 -4.27
CA GLN A 373 -16.54 22.91 -5.02
C GLN A 373 -16.55 24.18 -4.19
N PHE A 374 -15.50 24.99 -4.35
CA PHE A 374 -15.49 26.34 -3.81
C PHE A 374 -16.44 27.24 -4.62
N ILE A 375 -17.45 27.78 -3.95
CA ILE A 375 -18.48 28.66 -4.54
C ILE A 375 -18.37 30.10 -4.08
N GLY A 376 -17.49 30.34 -3.11
CA GLY A 376 -17.27 31.66 -2.52
C GLY A 376 -18.30 32.10 -1.50
N PRO A 377 -18.06 33.26 -0.85
CA PRO A 377 -18.95 33.78 0.17
C PRO A 377 -20.37 33.97 -0.35
N PRO A 378 -21.42 33.75 0.50
CA PRO A 378 -21.33 33.47 1.93
C PRO A 378 -21.20 31.99 2.30
N PHE A 379 -21.22 31.07 1.36
CA PHE A 379 -21.29 29.63 1.66
C PHE A 379 -19.92 28.92 1.61
N THR A 380 -18.89 29.57 1.09
CA THR A 380 -17.52 29.05 0.90
C THR A 380 -17.48 27.82 0.00
N PHE A 381 -18.01 26.69 0.43
CA PHE A 381 -18.09 25.44 -0.36
C PHE A 381 -19.54 25.02 -0.58
N GLY A 382 -19.78 24.38 -1.72
CA GLY A 382 -21.02 23.69 -2.07
C GLY A 382 -20.76 22.22 -2.38
N ILE A 383 -21.71 21.35 -2.03
CA ILE A 383 -21.63 19.92 -2.31
C ILE A 383 -22.82 19.48 -3.17
N THR A 384 -22.56 18.66 -4.18
CA THR A 384 -23.58 18.14 -5.10
C THR A 384 -23.40 16.66 -5.29
N ALA A 385 -24.48 15.88 -5.18
CA ALA A 385 -24.44 14.44 -5.48
C ALA A 385 -24.23 14.21 -6.99
N ILE A 386 -23.27 13.36 -7.32
CA ILE A 386 -22.94 12.98 -8.70
C ILE A 386 -23.61 11.65 -9.05
N SER A 387 -23.49 10.67 -8.18
CA SER A 387 -23.98 9.31 -8.42
C SER A 387 -24.32 8.63 -7.09
N GLU A 388 -25.33 7.79 -7.14
CA GLU A 388 -25.70 6.86 -6.09
C GLU A 388 -25.43 5.43 -6.55
N ASN A 389 -25.37 4.48 -5.62
CA ASN A 389 -25.11 3.06 -5.91
C ASN A 389 -23.72 2.79 -6.52
N ILE A 390 -22.71 3.50 -6.07
CA ILE A 390 -21.31 3.16 -6.30
C ILE A 390 -20.83 2.21 -5.21
N THR A 391 -19.70 1.55 -5.46
CA THR A 391 -18.95 0.81 -4.45
C THR A 391 -17.49 1.25 -4.49
N ILE A 392 -16.82 1.18 -3.35
CA ILE A 392 -15.41 1.48 -3.20
C ILE A 392 -14.75 0.37 -2.38
N ALA A 393 -13.57 -0.08 -2.77
CA ALA A 393 -12.86 -1.16 -2.08
C ALA A 393 -12.31 -0.70 -0.72
N GLY A 394 -11.78 0.50 -0.67
CA GLY A 394 -11.21 1.09 0.54
C GLY A 394 -10.78 2.53 0.33
N PRO A 395 -10.38 3.22 1.40
CA PRO A 395 -10.06 4.65 1.35
C PRO A 395 -8.84 5.00 0.48
N LEU A 396 -7.93 4.05 0.25
CA LEU A 396 -6.72 4.22 -0.56
C LEU A 396 -6.89 3.74 -2.01
N SER A 397 -8.09 3.25 -2.39
CA SER A 397 -8.34 2.71 -3.72
C SER A 397 -8.55 3.77 -4.83
N PRO A 398 -9.01 5.01 -4.58
CA PRO A 398 -9.14 6.01 -5.62
C PRO A 398 -7.85 6.80 -5.83
N VAL A 399 -7.64 7.19 -7.08
CA VAL A 399 -6.52 8.04 -7.49
C VAL A 399 -6.96 9.01 -8.58
N ALA A 400 -6.49 10.26 -8.47
CA ALA A 400 -6.71 11.27 -9.49
C ALA A 400 -5.61 11.22 -10.57
N VAL A 401 -6.04 11.29 -11.82
CA VAL A 401 -5.17 11.47 -12.98
C VAL A 401 -5.74 12.61 -13.80
N GLU A 402 -5.05 13.74 -13.83
CA GLU A 402 -5.54 14.99 -14.42
C GLU A 402 -6.91 15.42 -13.81
N ASP A 403 -7.98 15.42 -14.60
CA ASP A 403 -9.34 15.78 -14.17
C ASP A 403 -10.23 14.53 -13.99
N ALA A 404 -9.66 13.33 -14.01
CA ALA A 404 -10.39 12.07 -13.84
C ALA A 404 -9.99 11.38 -12.54
N VAL A 405 -10.95 10.75 -11.88
CA VAL A 405 -10.70 9.91 -10.70
C VAL A 405 -11.02 8.46 -11.06
N PHE A 406 -10.04 7.59 -10.84
CA PHE A 406 -10.17 6.15 -11.06
C PHE A 406 -10.19 5.43 -9.72
N TRP A 407 -11.02 4.40 -9.57
CA TRP A 407 -11.03 3.59 -8.35
C TRP A 407 -11.45 2.16 -8.57
N MET A 408 -10.97 1.31 -7.68
CA MET A 408 -11.42 -0.07 -7.55
C MET A 408 -12.60 -0.12 -6.58
N GLY A 409 -13.72 -0.65 -7.04
CA GLY A 409 -14.86 -0.97 -6.20
C GLY A 409 -14.78 -2.39 -5.64
N VAL A 410 -15.85 -2.89 -5.07
CA VAL A 410 -15.90 -4.25 -4.47
C VAL A 410 -15.86 -5.36 -5.52
N ASN A 411 -16.38 -5.12 -6.72
CA ASN A 411 -16.42 -6.10 -7.82
C ASN A 411 -16.20 -5.50 -9.20
N GLU A 412 -15.90 -4.20 -9.30
CA GLU A 412 -15.83 -3.46 -10.56
C GLU A 412 -14.78 -2.36 -10.47
N PHE A 413 -14.33 -1.87 -11.62
CA PHE A 413 -13.49 -0.68 -11.72
C PHE A 413 -14.29 0.47 -12.30
N TYR A 414 -14.05 1.66 -11.78
CA TYR A 414 -14.79 2.85 -12.13
C TYR A 414 -13.89 4.02 -12.52
N VAL A 415 -14.44 4.93 -13.29
CA VAL A 415 -13.85 6.24 -13.58
C VAL A 415 -14.91 7.34 -13.46
N TYR A 416 -14.53 8.42 -12.83
CA TYR A 416 -15.25 9.69 -12.86
C TYR A 416 -14.53 10.63 -13.82
N LYS A 417 -15.27 11.15 -14.80
CA LYS A 417 -14.83 12.20 -15.74
C LYS A 417 -16.04 13.05 -16.10
N GLY A 418 -16.51 13.86 -15.15
CA GLY A 418 -17.78 14.58 -15.26
C GLY A 418 -19.04 13.71 -15.16
N GLY A 419 -18.85 12.42 -14.89
CA GLY A 419 -19.89 11.41 -14.65
C GLY A 419 -19.24 10.08 -14.38
N VAL A 420 -19.92 9.19 -13.62
CA VAL A 420 -19.41 7.88 -13.24
C VAL A 420 -19.62 6.86 -14.38
N GLN A 421 -18.57 6.16 -14.74
CA GLN A 421 -18.60 5.08 -15.71
C GLN A 421 -17.88 3.85 -15.17
N ARG A 422 -18.37 2.66 -15.50
CA ARG A 422 -17.65 1.40 -15.28
C ARG A 422 -16.57 1.23 -16.35
N ILE A 423 -15.38 0.81 -15.93
CA ILE A 423 -14.29 0.51 -16.86
C ILE A 423 -14.38 -0.98 -17.20
N PRO A 424 -14.58 -1.35 -18.49
CA PRO A 424 -14.52 -2.75 -18.88
C PRO A 424 -13.16 -3.33 -18.54
N CYS A 425 -13.14 -4.44 -17.80
CA CYS A 425 -11.90 -5.09 -17.34
C CYS A 425 -11.82 -6.51 -17.90
N SER A 426 -10.75 -6.78 -18.65
CA SER A 426 -10.50 -8.09 -19.26
C SER A 426 -9.91 -9.13 -18.29
N VAL A 427 -9.71 -8.77 -17.03
CA VAL A 427 -9.16 -9.63 -15.96
C VAL A 427 -10.00 -9.54 -14.68
N LYS A 428 -11.24 -9.10 -14.79
CA LYS A 428 -12.12 -8.80 -13.67
C LYS A 428 -12.35 -10.01 -12.76
N ASP A 429 -12.87 -11.11 -13.32
CA ASP A 429 -13.17 -12.31 -12.53
C ASP A 429 -11.91 -12.92 -11.92
N PHE A 430 -10.77 -12.84 -12.62
CA PHE A 430 -9.49 -13.30 -12.11
C PHE A 430 -9.05 -12.53 -10.86
N VAL A 431 -9.16 -11.20 -10.86
CA VAL A 431 -8.79 -10.34 -9.73
C VAL A 431 -9.75 -10.50 -8.57
N PHE A 432 -11.07 -10.35 -8.81
CA PHE A 432 -12.07 -10.32 -7.74
C PHE A 432 -12.41 -11.69 -7.15
N SER A 433 -12.06 -12.79 -7.81
CA SER A 433 -12.14 -14.14 -7.22
C SER A 433 -10.96 -14.45 -6.31
N ASP A 434 -9.84 -13.76 -6.48
CA ASP A 434 -8.61 -13.98 -5.73
C ASP A 434 -8.43 -12.99 -4.57
N ILE A 435 -9.15 -11.87 -4.55
CA ILE A 435 -8.96 -10.82 -3.54
C ILE A 435 -9.45 -11.25 -2.15
N ASN A 436 -8.65 -10.95 -1.12
CA ASN A 436 -9.06 -11.10 0.27
C ASN A 436 -10.07 -10.00 0.66
N ARG A 437 -11.34 -10.36 0.72
CA ARG A 437 -12.43 -9.42 1.00
C ARG A 437 -12.42 -8.86 2.41
N GLU A 438 -11.81 -9.55 3.37
CA GLU A 438 -11.68 -9.07 4.75
C GLU A 438 -10.66 -7.93 4.87
N GLN A 439 -9.73 -7.84 3.92
CA GLN A 439 -8.65 -6.85 3.89
C GLN A 439 -8.78 -5.83 2.74
N LEU A 440 -10.00 -5.60 2.23
CA LEU A 440 -10.25 -4.66 1.12
C LEU A 440 -9.78 -3.23 1.40
N GLU A 441 -9.81 -2.80 2.66
CA GLU A 441 -9.32 -1.47 3.06
C GLU A 441 -7.82 -1.25 2.77
N LYS A 442 -7.06 -2.33 2.59
CA LYS A 442 -5.63 -2.29 2.22
C LYS A 442 -5.38 -2.06 0.73
N VAL A 443 -6.42 -2.16 -0.11
CA VAL A 443 -6.28 -1.89 -1.54
C VAL A 443 -5.77 -0.47 -1.74
N THR A 444 -4.60 -0.36 -2.36
CA THR A 444 -3.91 0.92 -2.58
C THR A 444 -3.75 1.18 -4.07
N ALA A 445 -4.19 2.35 -4.51
CA ALA A 445 -3.97 2.81 -5.87
C ALA A 445 -2.68 3.65 -5.98
N GLY A 446 -2.02 3.57 -7.13
CA GLY A 446 -0.89 4.42 -7.47
C GLY A 446 -0.84 4.72 -8.96
N VAL A 447 -0.28 5.84 -9.32
CA VAL A 447 -0.06 6.24 -10.72
C VAL A 447 1.41 6.04 -11.06
N ASN A 448 1.66 5.57 -12.28
CA ASN A 448 2.95 5.65 -12.92
C ASN A 448 2.79 6.49 -14.19
N SER A 449 2.94 7.79 -14.05
CA SER A 449 2.69 8.78 -15.11
C SER A 449 3.60 8.59 -16.32
N SER A 450 4.80 8.02 -16.14
CA SER A 450 5.75 7.76 -17.22
C SER A 450 5.26 6.74 -18.25
N PHE A 451 4.30 5.88 -17.86
CA PHE A 451 3.77 4.80 -18.69
C PHE A 451 2.24 4.85 -18.84
N ALA A 452 1.61 5.90 -18.35
CA ALA A 452 0.15 6.05 -18.34
C ALA A 452 -0.57 4.86 -17.64
N GLU A 453 -0.04 4.43 -16.52
CA GLU A 453 -0.50 3.27 -15.76
C GLU A 453 -1.15 3.70 -14.46
N ILE A 454 -2.26 3.04 -14.11
CA ILE A 454 -2.85 3.03 -12.77
C ILE A 454 -2.66 1.63 -12.21
N TRP A 455 -2.01 1.55 -11.07
CA TRP A 455 -1.74 0.32 -10.34
C TRP A 455 -2.72 0.23 -9.17
N TRP A 456 -3.36 -0.92 -8.97
CA TRP A 456 -4.03 -1.28 -7.73
C TRP A 456 -3.31 -2.47 -7.12
N PHE A 457 -2.69 -2.24 -5.98
CA PHE A 457 -2.12 -3.29 -5.15
C PHE A 457 -3.21 -3.84 -4.25
N TYR A 458 -3.30 -5.16 -4.14
CA TYR A 458 -4.34 -5.81 -3.36
C TYR A 458 -3.82 -7.08 -2.67
N PRO A 459 -4.42 -7.48 -1.51
CA PRO A 459 -4.12 -8.76 -0.87
C PRO A 459 -4.84 -9.89 -1.60
N SER A 460 -4.11 -10.96 -1.95
CA SER A 460 -4.74 -12.19 -2.47
C SER A 460 -5.50 -12.92 -1.37
N ALA A 461 -6.33 -13.91 -1.75
CA ALA A 461 -7.13 -14.70 -0.82
C ALA A 461 -6.31 -15.34 0.32
N ASP A 462 -5.05 -15.66 0.06
CA ASP A 462 -4.14 -16.30 1.01
C ASP A 462 -3.23 -15.30 1.76
N SER A 463 -3.45 -13.99 1.59
CA SER A 463 -2.61 -12.94 2.18
C SER A 463 -3.43 -11.94 2.97
N THR A 464 -2.88 -11.49 4.10
CA THR A 464 -3.40 -10.36 4.85
C THR A 464 -2.77 -9.03 4.42
N GLU A 465 -1.74 -9.05 3.55
CA GLU A 465 -1.05 -7.86 3.05
C GLU A 465 -1.01 -7.83 1.52
N ASN A 466 -0.89 -6.63 0.95
CA ASN A 466 -0.81 -6.44 -0.50
C ASN A 466 0.37 -7.21 -1.08
N ASN A 467 0.10 -8.18 -1.93
CA ASN A 467 1.08 -9.06 -2.56
C ASN A 467 0.89 -9.21 -4.07
N LYS A 468 -0.22 -8.72 -4.61
CA LYS A 468 -0.54 -8.72 -6.03
C LYS A 468 -0.91 -7.33 -6.52
N TYR A 469 -0.86 -7.16 -7.83
CA TYR A 469 -1.29 -5.94 -8.49
C TYR A 469 -2.08 -6.22 -9.76
N VAL A 470 -2.95 -5.29 -10.09
CA VAL A 470 -3.56 -5.15 -11.40
C VAL A 470 -3.32 -3.76 -11.93
N ILE A 471 -3.01 -3.65 -13.21
CA ILE A 471 -2.69 -2.39 -13.88
C ILE A 471 -3.69 -2.11 -14.98
N TYR A 472 -4.16 -0.88 -15.02
CA TYR A 472 -4.89 -0.32 -16.13
C TYR A 472 -4.05 0.75 -16.84
N ASN A 473 -3.71 0.52 -18.09
CA ASN A 473 -3.13 1.57 -18.93
C ASN A 473 -4.26 2.44 -19.49
N TYR A 474 -4.37 3.68 -19.01
CA TYR A 474 -5.50 4.54 -19.31
C TYR A 474 -5.45 5.17 -20.72
N GLU A 475 -4.28 5.21 -21.38
CA GLU A 475 -4.14 5.62 -22.77
C GLU A 475 -4.51 4.51 -23.75
N GLN A 476 -3.94 3.30 -23.56
CA GLN A 476 -4.17 2.15 -24.43
C GLN A 476 -5.45 1.39 -24.06
N LYS A 477 -6.05 1.65 -22.89
CA LYS A 477 -7.26 1.00 -22.36
C LYS A 477 -7.14 -0.52 -22.25
N ILE A 478 -6.01 -0.97 -21.76
CA ILE A 478 -5.67 -2.39 -21.61
C ILE A 478 -5.33 -2.71 -20.16
N TRP A 479 -5.49 -4.00 -19.81
CA TRP A 479 -5.26 -4.52 -18.48
C TRP A 479 -4.15 -5.56 -18.49
N TYR A 480 -3.39 -5.62 -17.40
CA TYR A 480 -2.42 -6.65 -17.11
C TYR A 480 -2.19 -6.73 -15.61
N PHE A 481 -1.59 -7.81 -15.14
CA PHE A 481 -1.46 -8.10 -13.72
C PHE A 481 -0.15 -8.81 -13.41
N GLY A 482 0.14 -8.96 -12.13
CA GLY A 482 1.27 -9.70 -11.61
C GLY A 482 1.32 -9.70 -10.09
N SER A 483 2.42 -10.16 -9.54
CA SER A 483 2.69 -10.19 -8.10
C SER A 483 3.79 -9.20 -7.74
N LEU A 484 3.54 -8.38 -6.72
CA LEU A 484 4.52 -7.46 -6.14
C LEU A 484 4.02 -7.02 -4.75
N ALA A 485 4.82 -7.26 -3.73
CA ALA A 485 4.48 -6.88 -2.37
C ALA A 485 4.82 -5.40 -2.13
N ARG A 486 3.81 -4.53 -2.29
CA ARG A 486 3.92 -3.09 -1.99
C ARG A 486 2.69 -2.64 -1.21
N THR A 487 2.95 -2.00 -0.09
CA THR A 487 1.91 -1.51 0.82
C THR A 487 1.39 -0.15 0.41
N PHE A 488 2.23 0.67 -0.20
CA PHE A 488 1.88 1.99 -0.71
C PHE A 488 2.74 2.37 -1.93
N TRP A 489 2.21 3.24 -2.79
CA TRP A 489 2.87 3.73 -4.00
C TRP A 489 2.65 5.21 -4.18
N MET A 490 3.69 5.94 -4.51
CA MET A 490 3.61 7.32 -4.97
C MET A 490 4.30 7.48 -6.33
N ASP A 491 3.75 8.32 -7.20
CA ASP A 491 4.35 8.66 -8.48
C ASP A 491 5.65 9.46 -8.26
N ARG A 492 6.47 9.53 -9.29
CA ARG A 492 7.76 10.23 -9.21
C ARG A 492 7.66 11.68 -8.70
N GLY A 493 6.64 12.44 -9.10
CA GLY A 493 6.41 13.82 -8.65
C GLY A 493 7.69 14.66 -8.65
N ILE A 494 8.17 15.01 -7.47
CA ILE A 494 9.40 15.76 -7.23
C ILE A 494 10.68 14.92 -7.26
N TYR A 495 10.55 13.59 -7.31
CA TYR A 495 11.65 12.63 -7.38
C TYR A 495 11.89 12.18 -8.82
N GLU A 496 13.03 11.54 -9.04
CA GLU A 496 13.40 11.02 -10.37
C GLU A 496 12.60 9.76 -10.73
N PHE A 497 12.29 8.95 -9.73
CA PHE A 497 11.63 7.64 -9.84
C PHE A 497 10.37 7.59 -9.00
N PRO A 498 9.36 6.76 -9.36
CA PRO A 498 8.28 6.41 -8.47
C PRO A 498 8.83 5.71 -7.22
N ILE A 499 8.23 5.98 -6.05
CA ILE A 499 8.65 5.39 -4.78
C ILE A 499 7.50 4.56 -4.22
N ALA A 500 7.84 3.37 -3.74
CA ALA A 500 6.89 2.49 -3.08
C ALA A 500 7.43 1.97 -1.75
N ALA A 501 6.54 1.72 -0.81
CA ALA A 501 6.85 1.05 0.44
C ALA A 501 6.69 -0.47 0.27
N GLY A 502 7.69 -1.23 0.69
CA GLY A 502 7.65 -2.68 0.72
C GLY A 502 7.08 -3.23 2.03
N THR A 503 6.67 -4.49 2.02
CA THR A 503 6.29 -5.25 3.23
C THR A 503 7.51 -5.60 4.10
N ASP A 504 8.71 -5.36 3.61
CA ASP A 504 9.98 -5.48 4.34
C ASP A 504 10.39 -4.17 5.05
N HIS A 505 9.49 -3.18 5.08
CA HIS A 505 9.63 -1.89 5.76
C HIS A 505 10.72 -0.97 5.19
N TYR A 506 11.03 -1.12 3.88
CA TYR A 506 11.90 -0.21 3.14
C TYR A 506 11.12 0.57 2.08
N LEU A 507 11.67 1.72 1.72
CA LEU A 507 11.25 2.45 0.54
C LEU A 507 12.10 2.02 -0.66
N PHE A 508 11.46 1.91 -1.82
CA PHE A 508 12.08 1.50 -3.08
C PHE A 508 11.84 2.51 -4.19
N ASN A 509 12.91 2.89 -4.89
CA ASN A 509 12.84 3.57 -6.17
C ASN A 509 12.49 2.55 -7.25
N HIS A 510 11.32 2.65 -7.84
CA HIS A 510 10.85 1.82 -8.94
C HIS A 510 11.27 2.38 -10.30
N GLU A 511 11.22 1.55 -11.34
CA GLU A 511 11.67 1.88 -12.69
C GLU A 511 13.17 2.25 -12.75
N ASN A 512 13.95 1.75 -11.81
CA ASN A 512 15.38 1.98 -11.68
C ASN A 512 16.14 0.67 -11.89
N GLY A 513 16.83 0.56 -13.02
CA GLY A 513 17.51 -0.67 -13.42
C GLY A 513 16.59 -1.78 -13.93
N PHE A 514 17.02 -3.03 -13.79
CA PHE A 514 16.32 -4.21 -14.32
C PHE A 514 16.14 -5.32 -13.28
N ASP A 515 16.67 -5.16 -12.08
CA ASP A 515 16.74 -6.19 -11.05
C ASP A 515 15.97 -5.82 -9.79
N ASP A 516 15.76 -6.83 -8.95
CA ASP A 516 15.26 -6.68 -7.60
C ASP A 516 16.39 -6.31 -6.65
N GLY A 517 16.49 -5.03 -6.34
CA GLY A 517 17.47 -4.48 -5.39
C GLY A 517 17.04 -4.54 -3.93
N SER A 518 16.10 -5.42 -3.56
CA SER A 518 15.75 -5.64 -2.14
C SER A 518 16.90 -6.27 -1.35
N THR A 519 17.83 -6.93 -2.05
CA THR A 519 19.05 -7.54 -1.48
C THR A 519 20.31 -7.02 -2.14
N VAL A 520 21.45 -7.22 -1.48
CA VAL A 520 22.77 -6.93 -2.04
C VAL A 520 23.58 -8.24 -2.06
N PRO A 521 24.01 -8.73 -3.23
CA PRO A 521 23.75 -8.18 -4.57
C PRO A 521 22.25 -8.28 -4.97
N ALA A 522 21.84 -7.45 -5.94
CA ALA A 522 20.49 -7.49 -6.49
C ALA A 522 20.19 -8.84 -7.15
N SER A 523 18.96 -9.29 -7.06
CA SER A 523 18.50 -10.54 -7.64
C SER A 523 17.71 -10.31 -8.94
N ALA A 524 17.62 -11.33 -9.77
CA ALA A 524 16.87 -11.25 -11.02
C ALA A 524 15.36 -11.10 -10.76
N ILE A 525 14.69 -10.23 -11.50
CA ILE A 525 13.23 -10.18 -11.54
C ILE A 525 12.73 -11.27 -12.48
N SER A 526 12.02 -12.27 -11.92
CA SER A 526 11.31 -13.26 -12.71
C SER A 526 10.14 -12.62 -13.44
N SER A 527 10.21 -12.56 -14.77
CA SER A 527 9.18 -11.97 -15.61
C SER A 527 8.72 -12.94 -16.69
N HIS A 528 7.42 -12.90 -17.04
CA HIS A 528 6.92 -13.66 -18.18
C HIS A 528 5.66 -13.09 -18.79
N ILE A 529 5.41 -13.48 -20.03
CA ILE A 529 4.14 -13.34 -20.70
C ILE A 529 3.79 -14.62 -21.45
N GLU A 530 2.54 -15.07 -21.38
CA GLU A 530 2.08 -16.28 -22.02
C GLU A 530 0.86 -15.99 -22.90
N SER A 531 0.91 -16.46 -24.15
CA SER A 531 -0.21 -16.29 -25.08
C SER A 531 -1.36 -17.23 -24.76
N SER A 532 -2.53 -16.87 -25.23
CA SER A 532 -3.65 -17.80 -25.40
C SER A 532 -3.32 -18.89 -26.43
N GLN A 533 -4.19 -19.87 -26.53
CA GLN A 533 -4.03 -20.99 -27.46
C GLN A 533 -4.18 -20.51 -28.91
N ILE A 534 -3.29 -21.01 -29.77
CA ILE A 534 -3.29 -20.75 -31.21
C ILE A 534 -3.41 -22.10 -31.91
N ASP A 535 -4.28 -22.21 -32.89
CA ASP A 535 -4.46 -23.41 -33.67
C ASP A 535 -4.38 -23.19 -35.20
N ILE A 536 -4.64 -24.20 -35.98
CA ILE A 536 -4.79 -24.13 -37.43
C ILE A 536 -6.10 -24.74 -37.84
N GLY A 537 -6.95 -23.98 -38.55
CA GLY A 537 -8.20 -24.48 -39.11
C GLY A 537 -9.15 -24.94 -38.01
N ASP A 538 -9.38 -24.08 -37.02
CA ASP A 538 -10.31 -24.28 -35.90
C ASP A 538 -10.01 -25.55 -35.07
N GLY A 539 -8.71 -25.93 -34.94
CA GLY A 539 -8.28 -27.07 -34.14
C GLY A 539 -8.61 -28.47 -34.74
N ASP A 540 -9.10 -28.54 -35.98
CA ASP A 540 -9.42 -29.83 -36.65
C ASP A 540 -8.16 -30.66 -36.94
N ARG A 541 -7.00 -30.04 -37.09
CA ARG A 541 -5.75 -30.67 -37.47
C ARG A 541 -4.68 -30.58 -36.42
N PHE A 542 -3.82 -31.61 -36.37
CA PHE A 542 -2.56 -31.50 -35.68
C PHE A 542 -1.62 -30.54 -36.42
N LEU A 543 -0.87 -29.81 -35.69
CA LEU A 543 0.21 -28.94 -36.16
C LEU A 543 1.57 -29.50 -35.73
N LEU A 544 2.56 -29.32 -36.59
CA LEU A 544 3.97 -29.56 -36.31
C LEU A 544 4.72 -28.22 -36.33
N LEU A 545 5.37 -27.87 -35.22
CA LEU A 545 6.21 -26.69 -35.08
C LEU A 545 7.67 -27.10 -35.30
N ASN A 546 8.38 -26.47 -36.25
CA ASN A 546 9.74 -26.84 -36.62
C ASN A 546 10.77 -25.75 -36.30
N LYS A 547 10.42 -24.49 -36.49
CA LYS A 547 11.37 -23.39 -36.41
C LYS A 547 10.71 -22.17 -35.81
N LEU A 548 11.44 -21.50 -34.91
CA LEU A 548 11.12 -20.20 -34.35
C LEU A 548 12.15 -19.18 -34.83
N VAL A 549 11.69 -18.04 -35.35
CA VAL A 549 12.50 -16.84 -35.54
C VAL A 549 12.05 -15.84 -34.49
N PRO A 550 12.87 -15.59 -33.47
CA PRO A 550 12.52 -14.67 -32.40
C PRO A 550 12.52 -13.23 -32.92
N ASP A 551 11.63 -12.43 -32.36
CA ASP A 551 11.59 -10.97 -32.54
C ASP A 551 11.58 -10.35 -31.15
N ILE A 552 12.75 -10.15 -30.59
CA ILE A 552 12.95 -9.62 -29.23
C ILE A 552 14.12 -8.64 -29.24
N THR A 553 14.02 -7.61 -28.40
CA THR A 553 15.11 -6.65 -28.20
C THR A 553 15.49 -6.57 -26.73
N PHE A 554 16.77 -6.42 -26.46
CA PHE A 554 17.36 -6.30 -25.12
C PHE A 554 17.94 -4.90 -24.88
N ARG A 555 17.15 -3.86 -25.24
CA ARG A 555 17.59 -2.46 -25.14
C ARG A 555 17.99 -2.09 -23.71
N ASN A 556 19.12 -1.39 -23.62
CA ASN A 556 19.65 -0.84 -22.38
C ASN A 556 19.97 -1.88 -21.30
N SER A 557 20.03 -3.15 -21.65
CA SER A 557 20.48 -4.20 -20.73
C SER A 557 21.97 -4.02 -20.45
N PRO A 558 22.41 -3.86 -19.19
CA PRO A 558 23.82 -3.77 -18.83
C PRO A 558 24.57 -5.09 -19.04
N ASP A 559 23.86 -6.22 -18.95
CA ASP A 559 24.44 -7.55 -19.19
C ASP A 559 25.05 -7.64 -20.60
N SER A 560 26.24 -8.20 -20.67
CA SER A 560 26.96 -8.44 -21.93
C SER A 560 26.29 -9.49 -22.82
N ASN A 561 25.50 -10.38 -22.24
CA ASN A 561 24.80 -11.47 -22.93
C ASN A 561 23.34 -11.61 -22.45
N PRO A 562 22.52 -10.58 -22.62
CA PRO A 562 21.14 -10.60 -22.16
C PRO A 562 20.34 -11.68 -22.88
N ASN A 563 19.48 -12.37 -22.15
CA ASN A 563 18.72 -13.50 -22.68
C ASN A 563 17.28 -13.56 -22.17
N ALA A 564 16.44 -14.22 -22.97
CA ALA A 564 15.08 -14.59 -22.61
C ALA A 564 14.79 -16.01 -23.04
N ILE A 565 13.89 -16.66 -22.35
CA ILE A 565 13.53 -18.05 -22.56
C ILE A 565 12.21 -18.09 -23.32
N PHE A 566 12.20 -18.70 -24.49
CA PHE A 566 11.01 -18.96 -25.27
C PHE A 566 10.57 -20.41 -25.04
N THR A 567 9.39 -20.59 -24.48
CA THR A 567 8.77 -21.89 -24.25
C THR A 567 7.53 -22.02 -25.11
N LEU A 568 7.48 -23.04 -25.94
CA LEU A 568 6.30 -23.43 -26.70
C LEU A 568 5.67 -24.64 -26.04
N LYS A 569 4.39 -24.55 -25.73
CA LYS A 569 3.60 -25.60 -25.06
C LYS A 569 2.48 -26.04 -26.00
N THR A 570 2.24 -27.35 -26.15
CA THR A 570 1.18 -27.85 -27.01
C THR A 570 0.12 -28.62 -26.23
N ARG A 571 -1.11 -28.59 -26.75
CA ARG A 571 -2.26 -29.35 -26.23
C ARG A 571 -2.87 -30.18 -27.35
N ASN A 572 -3.50 -31.31 -26.98
CA ASN A 572 -4.15 -32.20 -27.91
C ASN A 572 -5.64 -31.92 -28.05
N PHE A 573 -6.24 -31.17 -27.14
CA PHE A 573 -7.64 -30.71 -27.21
C PHE A 573 -7.86 -29.46 -26.38
N PRO A 574 -8.88 -28.65 -26.72
CA PRO A 574 -9.22 -27.43 -25.95
C PRO A 574 -9.52 -27.76 -24.48
N GLY A 575 -9.03 -26.91 -23.57
CA GLY A 575 -9.22 -27.10 -22.12
C GLY A 575 -8.41 -28.24 -21.50
N GLY A 576 -7.68 -29.04 -22.28
CA GLY A 576 -6.76 -30.06 -21.77
C GLY A 576 -5.48 -29.48 -21.17
N ASP A 577 -4.79 -30.28 -20.37
CA ASP A 577 -3.48 -29.94 -19.84
C ASP A 577 -2.39 -29.92 -20.94
N TYR A 578 -1.27 -29.25 -20.69
CA TYR A 578 -0.08 -29.30 -21.55
C TYR A 578 0.71 -30.62 -21.39
N LEU A 579 0.02 -31.75 -21.27
CA LEU A 579 0.61 -33.04 -20.98
C LEU A 579 0.58 -33.93 -22.22
N GLN A 580 1.55 -34.82 -22.33
CA GLN A 580 1.61 -35.79 -23.43
C GLN A 580 0.48 -36.81 -23.37
N THR A 581 -0.04 -37.11 -22.19
CA THR A 581 -1.15 -38.02 -21.98
C THR A 581 -2.11 -37.49 -20.92
N ASN A 582 -3.38 -37.81 -21.08
CA ASN A 582 -4.43 -37.52 -20.08
C ASN A 582 -4.74 -38.74 -19.18
N ASP A 583 -4.02 -39.83 -19.36
CA ASP A 583 -4.12 -40.99 -18.48
C ASP A 583 -3.53 -40.67 -17.10
N SER A 584 -4.35 -40.67 -16.06
CA SER A 584 -3.95 -40.35 -14.68
C SER A 584 -3.05 -41.43 -14.06
N THR A 585 -2.98 -42.62 -14.66
CA THR A 585 -2.14 -43.72 -14.19
C THR A 585 -0.72 -43.68 -14.71
N ILE A 586 -0.45 -42.83 -15.71
CA ILE A 586 0.87 -42.69 -16.34
C ILE A 586 1.56 -41.42 -15.83
N SER A 587 2.88 -41.51 -15.62
CA SER A 587 3.70 -40.33 -15.32
C SER A 587 3.54 -39.27 -16.42
N ARG A 588 3.10 -38.07 -16.03
CA ARG A 588 2.76 -37.00 -16.96
C ARG A 588 3.95 -36.10 -17.22
N THR A 589 4.29 -35.91 -18.48
CA THR A 589 5.33 -34.98 -18.91
C THR A 589 4.70 -33.87 -19.74
N ALA A 590 5.03 -32.64 -19.46
CA ALA A 590 4.60 -31.51 -20.26
C ALA A 590 5.10 -31.64 -21.70
N GLN A 591 4.21 -31.39 -22.67
CA GLN A 591 4.57 -31.35 -24.08
C GLN A 591 5.01 -29.94 -24.46
N GLU A 592 6.27 -29.65 -24.14
CA GLU A 592 6.87 -28.33 -24.33
C GLU A 592 8.28 -28.39 -24.87
N THR A 593 8.72 -27.32 -25.50
CA THR A 593 10.11 -27.10 -25.88
C THR A 593 10.52 -25.71 -25.45
N THR A 594 11.65 -25.65 -24.78
CA THR A 594 12.25 -24.41 -24.26
C THR A 594 13.54 -24.10 -25.02
N THR A 595 13.71 -22.85 -25.40
CA THR A 595 14.91 -22.34 -26.08
C THR A 595 15.34 -21.03 -25.46
N VAL A 596 16.63 -20.91 -25.15
CA VAL A 596 17.24 -19.64 -24.77
C VAL A 596 17.47 -18.81 -26.03
N VAL A 597 17.03 -17.57 -25.98
CA VAL A 597 17.20 -16.58 -27.06
C VAL A 597 18.05 -15.44 -26.52
N GLU A 598 19.19 -15.26 -27.16
CA GLU A 598 20.15 -14.21 -26.88
C GLU A 598 20.10 -13.14 -27.96
N GLN A 599 20.81 -12.04 -27.78
CA GLN A 599 20.81 -10.89 -28.69
C GLN A 599 21.11 -11.26 -30.17
N TYR A 600 21.90 -12.28 -30.41
CA TYR A 600 22.32 -12.70 -31.76
C TYR A 600 21.67 -14.00 -32.24
N THR A 601 20.62 -14.46 -31.56
CA THR A 601 19.91 -15.68 -31.96
C THR A 601 19.09 -15.43 -33.22
N ASN A 602 19.50 -15.96 -34.35
CA ASN A 602 18.80 -15.85 -35.64
C ASN A 602 17.52 -16.68 -35.69
N GLN A 603 17.61 -17.92 -35.21
CA GLN A 603 16.53 -18.88 -35.22
C GLN A 603 16.76 -19.99 -34.19
N ALA A 604 15.67 -20.57 -33.72
CA ALA A 604 15.68 -21.76 -32.89
C ALA A 604 14.98 -22.91 -33.62
N ASN A 605 15.58 -24.11 -33.58
CA ASN A 605 14.97 -25.32 -34.08
C ASN A 605 14.11 -25.93 -32.96
N ILE A 606 12.87 -26.22 -33.27
CA ILE A 606 11.88 -26.80 -32.35
C ILE A 606 11.23 -28.01 -32.99
N ARG A 607 10.73 -28.92 -32.18
CA ARG A 607 9.98 -30.08 -32.69
C ARG A 607 8.86 -30.41 -31.71
N LEU A 608 7.70 -29.83 -31.99
CA LEU A 608 6.51 -30.05 -31.19
C LEU A 608 5.31 -30.37 -32.08
N ARG A 609 4.44 -31.27 -31.60
CA ARG A 609 3.23 -31.69 -32.26
C ARG A 609 2.06 -31.54 -31.28
N GLY A 610 0.98 -30.93 -31.72
CA GLY A 610 -0.24 -30.77 -30.95
C GLY A 610 -1.37 -30.23 -31.81
N ARG A 611 -2.58 -30.06 -31.27
CA ARG A 611 -3.70 -29.38 -31.96
C ARG A 611 -3.65 -27.88 -31.81
N SER A 612 -3.23 -27.42 -30.64
CA SER A 612 -3.01 -26.01 -30.36
C SER A 612 -1.69 -25.82 -29.61
N PHE A 613 -1.16 -24.60 -29.64
CA PHE A 613 0.03 -24.24 -28.90
C PHE A 613 -0.10 -22.88 -28.21
N ALA A 614 0.64 -22.66 -27.16
CA ALA A 614 0.87 -21.37 -26.54
C ALA A 614 2.36 -21.01 -26.55
N LEU A 615 2.66 -19.73 -26.70
CA LEU A 615 4.00 -19.17 -26.59
C LEU A 615 4.13 -18.48 -25.22
N ARG A 616 5.13 -18.89 -24.43
CA ARG A 616 5.56 -18.18 -23.22
C ARG A 616 6.96 -17.61 -23.46
N VAL A 617 7.11 -16.34 -23.13
CA VAL A 617 8.43 -15.67 -23.09
C VAL A 617 8.69 -15.27 -21.66
N SER A 618 9.84 -15.68 -21.12
CA SER A 618 10.21 -15.41 -19.74
C SER A 618 11.67 -15.04 -19.61
N SER A 619 12.05 -14.36 -18.54
CA SER A 619 13.43 -14.12 -18.18
C SER A 619 13.62 -14.18 -16.68
N THR A 620 14.72 -14.80 -16.25
CA THR A 620 15.24 -14.82 -14.88
C THR A 620 16.70 -14.38 -14.85
N ALA A 621 17.16 -13.69 -15.90
CA ALA A 621 18.51 -13.14 -15.99
C ALA A 621 18.58 -11.79 -15.26
N THR A 622 19.68 -11.55 -14.56
CA THR A 622 20.02 -10.26 -13.97
C THR A 622 20.39 -9.25 -15.05
N GLU A 623 20.31 -7.97 -14.74
CA GLU A 623 20.68 -6.85 -15.61
C GLU A 623 20.06 -6.93 -17.02
N THR A 624 18.95 -7.67 -17.15
CA THR A 624 18.30 -7.95 -18.44
C THR A 624 16.91 -7.31 -18.52
N GLY A 625 16.75 -6.40 -19.46
CA GLY A 625 15.47 -5.89 -19.93
C GLY A 625 15.12 -6.45 -21.30
N TRP A 626 13.88 -6.83 -21.53
CA TRP A 626 13.45 -7.34 -22.83
C TRP A 626 12.14 -6.70 -23.30
N ARG A 627 11.99 -6.58 -24.62
CA ARG A 627 10.74 -6.23 -25.30
C ARG A 627 10.51 -7.21 -26.45
N LEU A 628 9.34 -7.83 -26.42
CA LEU A 628 8.92 -8.81 -27.44
C LEU A 628 8.22 -8.07 -28.59
N GLY A 629 8.60 -8.38 -29.82
CA GLY A 629 7.92 -7.95 -31.03
C GLY A 629 6.92 -9.00 -31.54
N SER A 630 7.01 -9.34 -32.82
CA SER A 630 6.15 -10.34 -33.49
C SER A 630 6.99 -11.52 -33.98
N PRO A 631 7.23 -12.54 -33.16
CA PRO A 631 8.00 -13.71 -33.56
C PRO A 631 7.34 -14.46 -34.71
N ARG A 632 8.13 -15.23 -35.43
CA ARG A 632 7.64 -16.04 -36.55
C ARG A 632 7.88 -17.51 -36.29
N LEU A 633 6.87 -18.33 -36.60
CA LEU A 633 6.92 -19.77 -36.47
C LEU A 633 6.73 -20.46 -37.80
N GLU A 634 7.51 -21.50 -38.06
CA GLU A 634 7.21 -22.47 -39.11
C GLU A 634 6.22 -23.50 -38.58
N ILE A 635 4.98 -23.40 -39.07
CA ILE A 635 3.86 -24.25 -38.67
C ILE A 635 3.45 -25.09 -39.86
N ARG A 636 3.34 -26.40 -39.68
CA ARG A 636 2.90 -27.33 -40.71
C ARG A 636 1.70 -28.14 -40.22
N PRO A 637 0.66 -28.31 -41.05
CA PRO A 637 -0.41 -29.29 -40.77
C PRO A 637 0.20 -30.70 -40.73
N ASP A 638 -0.14 -31.50 -39.72
CA ASP A 638 0.37 -32.87 -39.53
C ASP A 638 -0.77 -33.89 -39.31
N GLY A 639 -1.74 -33.89 -40.23
CA GLY A 639 -2.85 -34.81 -40.22
C GLY A 639 -3.96 -34.47 -39.21
N ARG A 640 -4.94 -35.40 -39.11
CA ARG A 640 -6.12 -35.30 -38.23
C ARG A 640 -6.04 -36.20 -36.99
N ARG A 641 -5.03 -37.11 -36.94
CA ARG A 641 -4.80 -38.09 -35.87
C ARG A 641 -3.36 -38.01 -35.35
#